data_884d49d8c43783a50a8cf18c7445e2ce
#
_entry.id   884d49d8c43783a50a8cf18c7445e2ce
#
_cell.length_a   1.000
_cell.length_b   1.000
_cell.length_c   1.000
_cell.angle_alpha   90.00
_cell.angle_beta   90.00
_cell.angle_gamma   90.00
#
_symmetry.space_group_name_H-M   'P 1'
#
loop_
_entity.id
_entity.type
_entity.pdbx_description
1 polymer ?
#
loop_
_entity_poly.entity_id
_entity_poly.type
_entity_poly.pdbx_seq_one_letter_code
_entity_poly.pdbx_strand_id
1 'polypeptide(L)'
;MAPEVFTIPTLPVDSHTIAKQEEINKWPHLDGVQVTNINEEVGLLIGTNIPELHQPLEVKTSTNGGPYATRTLCGWVVNGPLYIGQQENMCNFINSNRQCLEYPSLDEQFKTFCNIDFNDTNIGKTVMSRDDLKAINIMKRSICFEDGHYQVAMPWKTDPQVLPNNKSMALKRLNSLKVRLEKDDILKVKYTKFMEGLVQDGYARKVCSAVGHESRWFLPHHPVIHPQKPEKVRIVFDCSAKYKDVCLNDLLLQGPDLTSSLMGVLMRFRLSQVAFSADVEKMFYQVRVPETDSHYLTYLWWENGNLNNSPQEYQMRVHLFGGRSSPSCANFALRNVAKDRAGEHEQNITNTIENNFYVDDCLKSLDSEDEAISTALNLKHLLAKGGFNLTKWSSNSDKSKDLSSLGGGDLQRALGVQWFIKEDSLGYVISPKTKPSTRRGILSVVASVYDPLGLVSPFILKAKFLLRELCLLNCKWDQDIPKKIEIEWNKWLSDLSHLTTLRIRRSYKEPKLGAVVYRELHHFGDASSTGYGAVSYLCQKDAEGIFSCALVAAKSRLAPMKMQTIPRMELQAAVLACRLDQMIRDELQEIKIDKSILWTDSTCVLRYINNETTRFKTFVGNRIATILSHVLARINGTTFLQCRTQQILLLMG
;
A
#
# COMPACT_ATOMS: atom_id res chain seq x y z
N MET A 1 -6.69 -25.63 -34.01
CA MET A 1 -5.29 -25.37 -33.61
C MET A 1 -5.34 -24.55 -32.33
N ALA A 2 -4.70 -24.99 -31.26
CA ALA A 2 -4.72 -24.22 -30.00
C ALA A 2 -4.03 -22.85 -30.24
N PRO A 3 -4.65 -21.72 -29.90
CA PRO A 3 -4.12 -20.39 -30.22
C PRO A 3 -2.85 -20.08 -29.43
N GLU A 4 -2.73 -20.55 -28.20
CA GLU A 4 -1.54 -20.38 -27.34
C GLU A 4 -1.43 -21.55 -26.36
N VAL A 5 -0.21 -22.04 -26.12
CA VAL A 5 0.09 -23.11 -25.16
C VAL A 5 1.16 -22.58 -24.20
N PHE A 6 0.85 -22.62 -22.89
CA PHE A 6 1.76 -22.19 -21.83
C PHE A 6 2.31 -23.41 -21.10
N THR A 7 3.60 -23.41 -20.78
CA THR A 7 4.21 -24.43 -19.90
C THR A 7 4.34 -23.88 -18.50
N ILE A 8 3.88 -24.65 -17.51
CA ILE A 8 4.03 -24.33 -16.08
C ILE A 8 4.79 -25.44 -15.38
N PRO A 9 5.56 -25.16 -14.33
CA PRO A 9 6.36 -26.18 -13.64
C PRO A 9 5.54 -27.28 -12.97
N THR A 10 4.33 -26.94 -12.51
CA THR A 10 3.42 -27.86 -11.81
C THR A 10 1.98 -27.46 -12.12
N LEU A 11 1.16 -28.39 -12.53
CA LEU A 11 -0.27 -28.16 -12.72
C LEU A 11 -0.96 -28.14 -11.35
N PRO A 12 -1.91 -27.20 -11.10
CA PRO A 12 -2.62 -27.10 -9.83
C PRO A 12 -3.77 -28.13 -9.77
N VAL A 13 -3.47 -29.37 -10.08
CA VAL A 13 -4.43 -30.49 -10.07
C VAL A 13 -3.81 -31.63 -9.29
N ASP A 14 -4.51 -32.05 -8.23
CA ASP A 14 -4.14 -33.21 -7.43
C ASP A 14 -4.82 -34.45 -8.00
N SER A 15 -4.12 -35.59 -8.02
CA SER A 15 -4.66 -36.89 -8.44
C SER A 15 -5.90 -37.30 -7.66
N HIS A 16 -6.06 -36.79 -6.43
CA HIS A 16 -7.24 -37.02 -5.60
C HIS A 16 -8.51 -36.29 -6.11
N THR A 17 -8.39 -35.34 -6.98
CA THR A 17 -9.51 -34.59 -7.58
C THR A 17 -10.05 -35.24 -8.85
N ILE A 18 -9.41 -36.29 -9.36
CA ILE A 18 -9.82 -37.01 -10.55
C ILE A 18 -10.91 -38.01 -10.16
N ALA A 19 -12.07 -37.92 -10.80
CA ALA A 19 -13.19 -38.84 -10.60
C ALA A 19 -12.80 -40.29 -10.94
N LYS A 20 -13.02 -41.24 -10.02
CA LYS A 20 -12.77 -42.64 -10.24
C LYS A 20 -14.08 -43.36 -10.65
N GLN A 21 -13.98 -44.35 -11.53
CA GLN A 21 -15.16 -45.09 -12.01
C GLN A 21 -15.97 -45.69 -10.89
N GLU A 22 -15.33 -46.18 -9.81
CA GLU A 22 -15.99 -46.76 -8.63
C GLU A 22 -16.88 -45.74 -7.90
N GLU A 23 -16.52 -44.45 -7.94
CA GLU A 23 -17.31 -43.39 -7.30
C GLU A 23 -18.48 -42.96 -8.17
N ILE A 24 -18.31 -42.95 -9.49
CA ILE A 24 -19.37 -42.69 -10.46
C ILE A 24 -20.44 -43.73 -10.43
N ASN A 25 -20.07 -45.02 -10.33
CA ASN A 25 -20.97 -46.13 -10.29
C ASN A 25 -21.94 -46.14 -9.06
N LYS A 26 -21.64 -45.31 -8.05
CA LYS A 26 -22.55 -45.12 -6.90
C LYS A 26 -23.77 -44.27 -7.23
N TRP A 27 -23.77 -43.61 -8.38
CA TRP A 27 -24.80 -42.68 -8.78
C TRP A 27 -25.64 -43.23 -9.95
N PRO A 28 -26.88 -43.69 -9.73
CA PRO A 28 -27.68 -44.37 -10.76
C PRO A 28 -27.93 -43.52 -12.00
N HIS A 29 -28.05 -42.18 -11.87
CA HIS A 29 -28.27 -41.29 -13.00
C HIS A 29 -27.03 -41.11 -13.89
N LEU A 30 -25.86 -41.53 -13.44
CA LEU A 30 -24.63 -41.56 -14.21
C LEU A 30 -24.33 -42.91 -14.87
N ASP A 31 -25.32 -43.80 -14.91
CA ASP A 31 -25.15 -45.08 -15.60
C ASP A 31 -24.76 -44.87 -17.05
N GLY A 32 -23.76 -45.67 -17.51
CA GLY A 32 -23.18 -45.53 -18.84
C GLY A 32 -22.13 -44.40 -19.00
N VAL A 33 -21.80 -43.64 -17.93
CA VAL A 33 -20.67 -42.74 -17.92
C VAL A 33 -19.38 -43.52 -17.66
N GLN A 34 -18.49 -43.53 -18.63
CA GLN A 34 -17.18 -44.18 -18.51
C GLN A 34 -16.07 -43.13 -18.46
N VAL A 35 -15.29 -43.16 -17.39
CA VAL A 35 -14.07 -42.33 -17.27
C VAL A 35 -12.84 -43.27 -17.33
N THR A 36 -11.79 -42.82 -17.97
CA THR A 36 -10.54 -43.59 -18.04
C THR A 36 -9.84 -43.53 -16.70
N ASN A 37 -9.49 -44.66 -16.09
CA ASN A 37 -8.63 -44.69 -14.91
C ASN A 37 -7.21 -44.24 -15.32
N ILE A 38 -6.81 -43.07 -14.88
CA ILE A 38 -5.51 -42.50 -15.16
C ILE A 38 -4.65 -42.62 -13.91
N ASN A 39 -3.60 -43.45 -13.97
CA ASN A 39 -2.55 -43.53 -12.94
C ASN A 39 -1.33 -42.67 -13.26
N GLU A 40 -1.47 -41.76 -14.22
CA GLU A 40 -0.42 -40.91 -14.69
C GLU A 40 -0.62 -39.44 -14.17
N GLU A 41 0.44 -38.68 -14.12
CA GLU A 41 0.36 -37.27 -13.78
C GLU A 41 -0.39 -36.47 -14.86
N VAL A 42 -1.20 -35.50 -14.43
CA VAL A 42 -1.90 -34.59 -15.34
C VAL A 42 -0.89 -33.75 -16.10
N GLY A 43 -0.77 -33.95 -17.39
CA GLY A 43 0.23 -33.28 -18.23
C GLY A 43 -0.30 -32.07 -19.01
N LEU A 44 -1.63 -31.90 -19.11
CA LEU A 44 -2.24 -30.82 -19.89
C LEU A 44 -3.49 -30.27 -19.18
N LEU A 45 -3.57 -28.95 -19.06
CA LEU A 45 -4.77 -28.22 -18.64
C LEU A 45 -5.32 -27.41 -19.83
N ILE A 46 -6.56 -27.67 -20.23
CA ILE A 46 -7.22 -27.00 -21.35
C ILE A 46 -8.12 -25.89 -20.79
N GLY A 47 -7.81 -24.64 -21.13
CA GLY A 47 -8.58 -23.47 -20.73
C GLY A 47 -9.79 -23.21 -21.64
N THR A 48 -10.65 -22.32 -21.21
CA THR A 48 -11.88 -21.89 -21.94
C THR A 48 -11.60 -21.11 -23.23
N ASN A 49 -10.34 -20.83 -23.53
CA ASN A 49 -9.91 -20.25 -24.81
C ASN A 49 -9.98 -21.22 -26.00
N ILE A 50 -10.32 -22.51 -25.74
CA ILE A 50 -10.63 -23.51 -26.75
C ILE A 50 -12.06 -24.00 -26.50
N PRO A 51 -13.09 -23.20 -26.82
CA PRO A 51 -14.48 -23.49 -26.45
C PRO A 51 -15.01 -24.78 -27.08
N GLU A 52 -14.49 -25.20 -28.22
CA GLU A 52 -14.91 -26.41 -28.92
C GLU A 52 -14.67 -27.69 -28.09
N LEU A 53 -13.60 -27.71 -27.30
CA LEU A 53 -13.28 -28.84 -26.40
C LEU A 53 -14.13 -28.88 -25.15
N HIS A 54 -14.79 -27.77 -24.80
CA HIS A 54 -15.68 -27.67 -23.64
C HIS A 54 -17.16 -27.74 -24.02
N GLN A 55 -17.49 -27.77 -25.32
CA GLN A 55 -18.87 -27.83 -25.79
C GLN A 55 -19.52 -29.13 -25.34
N PRO A 56 -20.67 -29.06 -24.61
CA PRO A 56 -21.40 -30.24 -24.19
C PRO A 56 -22.09 -30.91 -25.37
N LEU A 57 -21.73 -32.17 -25.61
CA LEU A 57 -22.39 -33.04 -26.59
C LEU A 57 -23.58 -33.79 -25.97
N GLU A 58 -23.47 -34.13 -24.70
CA GLU A 58 -24.49 -34.83 -23.90
C GLU A 58 -24.34 -34.43 -22.44
N VAL A 59 -25.44 -34.28 -21.70
CA VAL A 59 -25.42 -33.91 -20.27
C VAL A 59 -26.32 -34.86 -19.52
N LYS A 60 -25.80 -35.52 -18.47
CA LYS A 60 -26.56 -36.35 -17.52
C LYS A 60 -26.68 -35.59 -16.20
N THR A 61 -27.87 -35.14 -15.87
CA THR A 61 -28.13 -34.30 -14.69
C THR A 61 -28.73 -35.10 -13.57
N SER A 62 -28.45 -34.70 -12.31
CA SER A 62 -29.10 -35.25 -11.11
C SER A 62 -30.35 -34.41 -10.79
N THR A 63 -31.41 -35.09 -10.40
CA THR A 63 -32.65 -34.47 -9.89
C THR A 63 -32.59 -34.16 -8.38
N ASN A 64 -31.62 -34.71 -7.67
CA ASN A 64 -31.54 -34.66 -6.19
C ASN A 64 -30.22 -34.05 -5.66
N GLY A 65 -29.60 -33.12 -6.38
CA GLY A 65 -28.44 -32.39 -5.88
C GLY A 65 -27.11 -33.17 -5.86
N GLY A 66 -26.97 -34.22 -6.66
CA GLY A 66 -25.72 -34.99 -6.85
C GLY A 66 -24.85 -34.45 -7.99
N PRO A 67 -23.76 -35.18 -8.30
CA PRO A 67 -22.87 -34.80 -9.43
C PRO A 67 -23.62 -34.92 -10.76
N TYR A 68 -23.18 -34.19 -11.77
CA TYR A 68 -23.64 -34.32 -13.16
C TYR A 68 -22.47 -34.63 -14.07
N ALA A 69 -22.72 -35.29 -15.18
CA ALA A 69 -21.69 -35.59 -16.16
C ALA A 69 -21.96 -34.90 -17.49
N THR A 70 -20.90 -34.38 -18.09
CA THR A 70 -20.94 -33.73 -19.41
C THR A 70 -20.02 -34.49 -20.36
N ARG A 71 -20.52 -34.94 -21.50
CA ARG A 71 -19.68 -35.50 -22.57
C ARG A 71 -19.23 -34.40 -23.49
N THR A 72 -17.95 -34.28 -23.66
CA THR A 72 -17.29 -33.36 -24.58
C THR A 72 -16.56 -34.12 -25.68
N LEU A 73 -15.88 -33.42 -26.58
CA LEU A 73 -15.01 -34.04 -27.58
C LEU A 73 -13.84 -34.83 -26.93
N CYS A 74 -13.46 -34.49 -25.71
CA CYS A 74 -12.39 -35.14 -24.95
C CYS A 74 -12.89 -36.32 -24.07
N GLY A 75 -14.18 -36.62 -24.10
CA GLY A 75 -14.78 -37.68 -23.28
C GLY A 75 -15.70 -37.16 -22.19
N TRP A 76 -16.02 -38.01 -21.20
CA TRP A 76 -16.87 -37.64 -20.08
C TRP A 76 -16.13 -36.87 -19.01
N VAL A 77 -16.73 -35.78 -18.57
CA VAL A 77 -16.27 -34.95 -17.43
C VAL A 77 -17.36 -34.99 -16.37
N VAL A 78 -17.01 -35.36 -15.13
CA VAL A 78 -17.96 -35.39 -14.01
C VAL A 78 -17.72 -34.16 -13.13
N ASN A 79 -18.80 -33.44 -12.83
CA ASN A 79 -18.81 -32.21 -12.06
C ASN A 79 -19.74 -32.36 -10.83
N GLY A 80 -19.33 -31.79 -9.70
CA GLY A 80 -20.11 -31.82 -8.44
C GLY A 80 -19.60 -32.82 -7.42
N PRO A 81 -20.23 -32.89 -6.23
CA PRO A 81 -19.76 -33.70 -5.12
C PRO A 81 -20.00 -35.20 -5.40
N LEU A 82 -18.93 -35.99 -5.43
CA LEU A 82 -18.96 -37.43 -5.63
C LEU A 82 -19.21 -38.24 -4.32
N TYR A 83 -18.98 -37.58 -3.15
CA TYR A 83 -19.10 -38.25 -1.84
C TYR A 83 -20.42 -37.89 -1.14
N ILE A 84 -21.17 -38.91 -0.74
CA ILE A 84 -22.38 -38.75 0.05
C ILE A 84 -21.96 -38.68 1.52
N GLY A 85 -22.04 -37.48 2.15
CA GLY A 85 -21.95 -37.34 3.61
C GLY A 85 -20.75 -36.61 4.19
N GLN A 86 -19.87 -36.00 3.39
CA GLN A 86 -18.91 -35.02 3.90
C GLN A 86 -19.15 -33.67 3.24
N GLN A 87 -19.61 -32.71 4.05
CA GLN A 87 -19.61 -31.29 3.68
C GLN A 87 -18.18 -30.76 3.76
N GLU A 88 -17.33 -31.18 2.86
CA GLU A 88 -16.19 -30.37 2.46
C GLU A 88 -16.58 -29.70 1.13
N ASN A 89 -16.77 -28.40 1.20
CA ASN A 89 -16.99 -27.55 0.04
C ASN A 89 -15.74 -27.55 -0.84
N MET A 90 -15.53 -28.62 -1.59
CA MET A 90 -14.55 -28.67 -2.68
C MET A 90 -15.17 -28.01 -3.91
N CYS A 91 -15.25 -26.69 -3.91
CA CYS A 91 -15.30 -25.95 -5.14
C CYS A 91 -13.92 -26.05 -5.79
N ASN A 92 -13.77 -26.87 -6.80
CA ASN A 92 -12.68 -26.78 -7.77
C ASN A 92 -12.84 -25.49 -8.54
N PHE A 93 -12.59 -24.38 -7.88
CA PHE A 93 -12.61 -23.08 -8.50
C PHE A 93 -11.29 -22.43 -8.27
N ILE A 94 -10.62 -22.14 -9.42
CA ILE A 94 -9.77 -20.97 -9.57
C ILE A 94 -9.30 -20.51 -8.21
N ASN A 95 -8.09 -20.82 -7.90
CA ASN A 95 -7.38 -20.37 -6.71
C ASN A 95 -7.40 -18.85 -6.61
N SER A 96 -8.54 -18.28 -6.28
CA SER A 96 -8.59 -17.05 -5.57
C SER A 96 -8.20 -17.43 -4.15
N ASN A 97 -6.95 -17.18 -3.77
CA ASN A 97 -6.37 -17.35 -2.47
C ASN A 97 -7.40 -17.20 -1.31
N ARG A 98 -8.17 -18.23 -1.01
CA ARG A 98 -8.69 -18.49 0.31
C ARG A 98 -7.77 -19.54 0.96
N GLN A 99 -6.53 -19.15 1.14
CA GLN A 99 -5.79 -19.65 2.28
C GLN A 99 -6.65 -19.36 3.52
N CYS A 100 -6.97 -20.37 4.30
CA CYS A 100 -7.16 -20.19 5.74
C CYS A 100 -6.07 -19.22 6.18
N LEU A 101 -6.44 -18.13 6.85
CA LEU A 101 -5.52 -17.11 7.34
C LEU A 101 -4.64 -17.68 8.47
N GLU A 102 -3.83 -18.66 8.18
CA GLU A 102 -2.53 -18.75 8.77
C GLU A 102 -1.70 -17.68 8.06
N TYR A 103 -1.46 -16.57 8.73
CA TYR A 103 -0.53 -15.56 8.25
C TYR A 103 0.76 -16.29 7.91
N PRO A 104 1.29 -16.14 6.67
CA PRO A 104 2.50 -16.84 6.29
C PRO A 104 3.57 -16.56 7.34
N SER A 105 4.30 -17.59 7.74
CA SER A 105 5.34 -17.46 8.76
C SER A 105 6.30 -16.31 8.37
N LEU A 106 6.94 -15.69 9.35
CA LEU A 106 7.93 -14.63 9.07
C LEU A 106 9.02 -15.11 8.09
N ASP A 107 9.33 -16.41 8.09
CA ASP A 107 10.27 -17.01 7.15
C ASP A 107 9.73 -17.02 5.72
N GLU A 108 8.48 -17.36 5.52
CA GLU A 108 7.83 -17.35 4.20
C GLU A 108 7.66 -15.93 3.68
N GLN A 109 7.27 -15.00 4.55
CA GLN A 109 7.21 -13.57 4.19
C GLN A 109 8.56 -13.04 3.76
N PHE A 110 9.63 -13.38 4.50
CA PHE A 110 10.98 -12.95 4.16
C PHE A 110 11.50 -13.60 2.87
N LYS A 111 11.25 -14.90 2.67
CA LYS A 111 11.58 -15.59 1.41
C LYS A 111 10.83 -14.98 0.23
N THR A 112 9.54 -14.70 0.39
CA THR A 112 8.71 -14.03 -0.62
C THR A 112 9.26 -12.64 -0.93
N PHE A 113 9.61 -11.85 0.08
CA PHE A 113 10.24 -10.55 -0.09
C PHE A 113 11.55 -10.60 -0.88
N CYS A 114 12.43 -11.58 -0.60
CA CYS A 114 13.69 -11.76 -1.34
C CYS A 114 13.47 -12.16 -2.81
N ASN A 115 12.37 -12.87 -3.10
CA ASN A 115 12.11 -13.42 -4.44
C ASN A 115 11.12 -12.59 -5.28
N ILE A 116 10.51 -11.56 -4.72
CA ILE A 116 9.36 -10.85 -5.30
C ILE A 116 9.62 -10.29 -6.71
N ASP A 117 10.83 -9.81 -6.96
CA ASP A 117 11.20 -9.22 -8.24
C ASP A 117 11.80 -10.25 -9.24
N PHE A 118 12.06 -11.49 -8.79
CA PHE A 118 12.53 -12.57 -9.64
C PHE A 118 11.40 -13.42 -10.21
N ASN A 119 10.24 -13.37 -9.60
CA ASN A 119 9.06 -14.02 -10.15
C ASN A 119 8.48 -13.12 -11.26
N ASP A 120 8.00 -13.72 -12.35
CA ASP A 120 7.39 -13.03 -13.49
C ASP A 120 6.02 -12.41 -13.14
N THR A 121 5.78 -12.11 -11.88
CA THR A 121 4.58 -11.41 -11.43
C THR A 121 4.63 -9.99 -11.98
N ASN A 122 3.74 -9.70 -12.92
CA ASN A 122 3.48 -8.36 -13.40
C ASN A 122 3.19 -7.44 -12.22
N ILE A 123 4.16 -6.61 -11.85
CA ILE A 123 3.94 -5.45 -10.98
C ILE A 123 3.35 -4.36 -11.89
N GLY A 124 2.22 -4.66 -12.50
CA GLY A 124 1.37 -3.69 -13.18
C GLY A 124 0.47 -3.01 -12.15
N LYS A 125 -0.08 -1.84 -12.49
CA LYS A 125 -1.13 -1.19 -11.71
C LYS A 125 -2.17 -2.26 -11.39
N THR A 126 -2.41 -2.51 -10.11
CA THR A 126 -3.46 -3.42 -9.65
C THR A 126 -4.79 -2.90 -10.18
N VAL A 127 -5.40 -3.67 -11.07
CA VAL A 127 -6.75 -3.35 -11.56
C VAL A 127 -7.69 -3.41 -10.35
N MET A 128 -8.61 -2.46 -10.27
CA MET A 128 -9.62 -2.43 -9.21
C MET A 128 -10.37 -3.77 -9.15
N SER A 129 -10.51 -4.30 -7.96
CA SER A 129 -11.30 -5.50 -7.73
C SER A 129 -12.80 -5.23 -7.95
N ARG A 130 -13.60 -6.27 -8.11
CA ARG A 130 -15.07 -6.11 -8.16
C ARG A 130 -15.62 -5.46 -6.88
N ASP A 131 -15.02 -5.72 -5.74
CA ASP A 131 -15.39 -5.14 -4.47
C ASP A 131 -15.03 -3.64 -4.42
N ASP A 132 -13.89 -3.23 -4.98
CA ASP A 132 -13.52 -1.82 -5.09
C ASP A 132 -14.50 -1.05 -6.01
N LEU A 133 -14.87 -1.64 -7.15
CA LEU A 133 -15.85 -1.05 -8.04
C LEU A 133 -17.23 -0.91 -7.39
N LYS A 134 -17.66 -1.91 -6.60
CA LYS A 134 -18.90 -1.82 -5.82
C LYS A 134 -18.83 -0.69 -4.80
N ALA A 135 -17.72 -0.60 -4.05
CA ALA A 135 -17.51 0.45 -3.06
C ALA A 135 -17.56 1.84 -3.68
N ILE A 136 -16.86 2.06 -4.82
CA ILE A 136 -16.92 3.33 -5.56
C ILE A 136 -18.33 3.64 -6.00
N ASN A 137 -19.09 2.68 -6.51
CA ASN A 137 -20.46 2.92 -6.95
C ASN A 137 -21.39 3.32 -5.80
N ILE A 138 -21.20 2.72 -4.61
CA ILE A 138 -21.94 3.11 -3.39
C ILE A 138 -21.57 4.53 -3.02
N MET A 139 -20.27 4.85 -2.92
CA MET A 139 -19.80 6.19 -2.58
C MET A 139 -20.32 7.25 -3.59
N LYS A 140 -20.22 6.98 -4.89
CA LYS A 140 -20.74 7.90 -5.95
C LYS A 140 -22.23 8.16 -5.88
N ARG A 141 -23.03 7.17 -5.48
CA ARG A 141 -24.50 7.30 -5.38
C ARG A 141 -24.94 7.97 -4.09
N SER A 142 -24.14 7.86 -3.04
CA SER A 142 -24.50 8.35 -1.70
C SER A 142 -23.86 9.68 -1.33
N ILE A 143 -22.84 10.13 -2.10
CA ILE A 143 -22.18 11.39 -1.76
C ILE A 143 -23.14 12.56 -1.94
N CYS A 144 -23.26 13.36 -0.90
CA CYS A 144 -23.94 14.64 -0.94
C CYS A 144 -23.19 15.65 -0.07
N PHE A 145 -23.49 16.94 -0.24
CA PHE A 145 -22.92 18.01 0.55
C PHE A 145 -24.01 18.63 1.39
N GLU A 146 -23.89 18.59 2.70
CA GLU A 146 -24.90 19.03 3.67
C GLU A 146 -24.23 19.67 4.89
N ASP A 147 -24.75 20.81 5.34
CA ASP A 147 -24.26 21.59 6.49
C ASP A 147 -22.72 21.77 6.49
N GLY A 148 -22.16 22.13 5.37
CA GLY A 148 -20.73 22.41 5.24
C GLY A 148 -19.80 21.20 5.17
N HIS A 149 -20.31 19.98 5.11
CA HIS A 149 -19.54 18.74 5.04
C HIS A 149 -20.05 17.78 3.97
N TYR A 150 -19.15 16.98 3.41
CA TYR A 150 -19.56 15.84 2.60
C TYR A 150 -20.10 14.71 3.48
N GLN A 151 -21.19 14.10 3.04
CA GLN A 151 -21.71 12.86 3.58
C GLN A 151 -21.48 11.74 2.57
N VAL A 152 -20.96 10.61 3.02
CA VAL A 152 -20.69 9.40 2.22
C VAL A 152 -21.16 8.18 3.00
N ALA A 153 -22.00 7.33 2.38
CA ALA A 153 -22.46 6.11 3.03
C ALA A 153 -21.30 5.12 3.23
N MET A 154 -21.42 4.31 4.27
CA MET A 154 -20.52 3.17 4.47
C MET A 154 -20.75 2.15 3.34
N PRO A 155 -19.71 1.69 2.63
CA PRO A 155 -19.87 0.75 1.54
C PRO A 155 -20.11 -0.67 2.07
N TRP A 156 -21.36 -1.00 2.32
CA TRP A 156 -21.77 -2.30 2.83
C TRP A 156 -21.54 -3.41 1.81
N LYS A 157 -20.96 -4.50 2.27
CA LYS A 157 -20.77 -5.73 1.50
C LYS A 157 -22.06 -6.56 1.45
N THR A 158 -22.75 -6.60 2.58
CA THR A 158 -24.03 -7.26 2.82
C THR A 158 -24.90 -6.36 3.67
N ASP A 159 -26.20 -6.66 3.76
CA ASP A 159 -27.14 -5.91 4.58
C ASP A 159 -26.66 -5.87 6.05
N PRO A 160 -26.47 -4.69 6.65
CA PRO A 160 -26.03 -4.55 8.03
C PRO A 160 -27.04 -5.07 9.06
N GLN A 161 -28.31 -5.29 8.69
CA GLN A 161 -29.32 -5.85 9.59
C GLN A 161 -29.02 -7.26 10.08
N VAL A 162 -28.09 -7.99 9.44
CA VAL A 162 -27.60 -9.29 9.90
C VAL A 162 -26.72 -9.21 11.16
N LEU A 163 -26.29 -8.00 11.57
CA LEU A 163 -25.50 -7.82 12.79
C LEU A 163 -26.32 -8.11 14.03
N PRO A 164 -25.89 -9.04 14.90
CA PRO A 164 -26.57 -9.31 16.15
C PRO A 164 -26.40 -8.15 17.13
N ASN A 165 -27.36 -7.93 18.02
CA ASN A 165 -27.22 -6.92 19.07
C ASN A 165 -26.09 -7.31 20.04
N ASN A 166 -24.99 -6.55 20.01
CA ASN A 166 -23.78 -6.78 20.79
C ASN A 166 -23.65 -5.88 22.04
N LYS A 167 -24.75 -5.24 22.49
CA LYS A 167 -24.73 -4.30 23.64
C LYS A 167 -24.12 -4.92 24.90
N SER A 168 -24.39 -6.20 25.17
CA SER A 168 -23.85 -6.92 26.33
C SER A 168 -22.32 -7.01 26.28
N MET A 169 -21.73 -7.25 25.11
CA MET A 169 -20.28 -7.26 24.91
C MET A 169 -19.68 -5.88 25.10
N ALA A 170 -20.30 -4.84 24.51
CA ALA A 170 -19.87 -3.44 24.66
C ALA A 170 -19.91 -2.99 26.13
N LEU A 171 -20.96 -3.35 26.87
CA LEU A 171 -21.07 -3.08 28.32
C LEU A 171 -19.97 -3.77 29.13
N LYS A 172 -19.65 -5.03 28.85
CA LYS A 172 -18.54 -5.73 29.54
C LYS A 172 -17.21 -5.00 29.33
N ARG A 173 -16.91 -4.59 28.09
CA ARG A 173 -15.69 -3.83 27.80
C ARG A 173 -15.69 -2.44 28.42
N LEU A 174 -16.84 -1.78 28.45
CA LEU A 174 -17.00 -0.48 29.10
C LEU A 174 -16.77 -0.58 30.62
N ASN A 175 -17.28 -1.64 31.28
CA ASN A 175 -17.06 -1.87 32.72
C ASN A 175 -15.57 -2.13 33.01
N SER A 176 -14.86 -2.85 32.15
CA SER A 176 -13.40 -3.00 32.27
C SER A 176 -12.67 -1.67 32.13
N LEU A 177 -13.12 -0.80 31.23
CA LEU A 177 -12.60 0.55 31.08
C LEU A 177 -12.90 1.40 32.34
N LYS A 178 -14.11 1.29 32.93
CA LYS A 178 -14.49 1.98 34.17
C LYS A 178 -13.46 1.73 35.27
N VAL A 179 -13.14 0.47 35.56
CA VAL A 179 -12.15 0.09 36.59
C VAL A 179 -10.78 0.74 36.32
N ARG A 180 -10.40 0.90 35.08
CA ARG A 180 -9.15 1.56 34.70
C ARG A 180 -9.22 3.07 34.91
N LEU A 181 -10.34 3.69 34.56
CA LEU A 181 -10.55 5.13 34.72
C LEU A 181 -10.70 5.53 36.21
N GLU A 182 -11.23 4.64 37.07
CA GLU A 182 -11.31 4.85 38.51
C GLU A 182 -9.93 4.81 39.20
N LYS A 183 -8.95 4.12 38.57
CA LYS A 183 -7.57 4.02 39.11
C LYS A 183 -6.63 5.10 38.55
N ASP A 184 -6.99 5.79 37.49
CA ASP A 184 -6.15 6.77 36.81
C ASP A 184 -6.95 8.03 36.47
N ASP A 185 -6.92 8.99 37.38
CA ASP A 185 -7.66 10.27 37.27
C ASP A 185 -7.17 11.10 36.07
N ILE A 186 -5.87 11.03 35.72
CA ILE A 186 -5.33 11.77 34.58
C ILE A 186 -5.92 11.20 33.29
N LEU A 187 -5.95 9.88 33.16
CA LEU A 187 -6.56 9.21 32.03
C LEU A 187 -8.06 9.53 31.97
N LYS A 188 -8.75 9.49 33.09
CA LYS A 188 -10.19 9.82 33.19
C LYS A 188 -10.49 11.22 32.65
N VAL A 189 -9.76 12.24 33.10
CA VAL A 189 -9.95 13.62 32.63
C VAL A 189 -9.73 13.73 31.12
N LYS A 190 -8.62 13.16 30.59
CA LYS A 190 -8.33 13.18 29.17
C LYS A 190 -9.38 12.43 28.35
N TYR A 191 -9.86 11.31 28.87
CA TYR A 191 -10.87 10.48 28.22
C TYR A 191 -12.21 11.19 28.16
N THR A 192 -12.66 11.73 29.28
CA THR A 192 -13.91 12.50 29.38
C THR A 192 -13.89 13.69 28.42
N LYS A 193 -12.82 14.50 28.46
CA LYS A 193 -12.66 15.64 27.54
C LYS A 193 -12.77 15.23 26.06
N PHE A 194 -12.21 14.09 25.69
CA PHE A 194 -12.30 13.60 24.31
C PHE A 194 -13.75 13.20 23.95
N MET A 195 -14.42 12.43 24.82
CA MET A 195 -15.78 11.94 24.56
C MET A 195 -16.81 13.08 24.52
N GLU A 196 -16.66 14.06 25.39
CA GLU A 196 -17.50 15.29 25.40
C GLU A 196 -17.21 16.12 24.14
N GLY A 197 -15.95 16.24 23.75
CA GLY A 197 -15.54 16.92 22.51
C GLY A 197 -16.18 16.34 21.25
N LEU A 198 -16.40 15.02 21.20
CA LEU A 198 -17.11 14.39 20.06
C LEU A 198 -18.55 14.93 19.93
N VAL A 199 -19.21 15.18 21.04
CA VAL A 199 -20.59 15.71 21.05
C VAL A 199 -20.60 17.21 20.79
N GLN A 200 -19.68 17.95 21.41
CA GLN A 200 -19.56 19.41 21.25
C GLN A 200 -19.20 19.81 19.82
N ASP A 201 -18.27 19.04 19.19
CA ASP A 201 -17.85 19.26 17.80
C ASP A 201 -18.89 18.72 16.77
N GLY A 202 -20.01 18.12 17.24
CA GLY A 202 -21.07 17.58 16.37
C GLY A 202 -20.74 16.25 15.67
N TYR A 203 -19.62 15.61 16.03
CA TYR A 203 -19.23 14.30 15.46
C TYR A 203 -20.06 13.15 16.04
N ALA A 204 -20.64 13.33 17.21
CA ALA A 204 -21.55 12.37 17.84
C ALA A 204 -22.77 13.07 18.40
N ARG A 205 -23.82 12.30 18.64
CA ARG A 205 -25.02 12.75 19.33
C ARG A 205 -25.48 11.74 20.38
N LYS A 206 -26.16 12.21 21.42
CA LYS A 206 -26.87 11.34 22.36
C LYS A 206 -28.13 10.79 21.71
N VAL A 207 -28.39 9.51 21.90
CA VAL A 207 -29.60 8.85 21.37
C VAL A 207 -30.74 9.09 22.34
N CYS A 208 -31.84 9.71 21.85
CA CYS A 208 -33.08 9.81 22.62
C CYS A 208 -33.82 8.48 22.52
N SER A 209 -34.23 7.94 23.68
CA SER A 209 -34.79 6.58 23.84
C SER A 209 -36.11 6.30 23.12
N ALA A 210 -36.66 7.25 22.37
CA ALA A 210 -37.99 7.16 21.78
C ALA A 210 -38.09 6.45 20.41
N VAL A 211 -36.99 6.07 19.78
CA VAL A 211 -37.02 5.44 18.46
C VAL A 211 -36.53 3.99 18.59
N GLY A 212 -37.47 3.07 18.56
CA GLY A 212 -37.26 1.63 18.59
C GLY A 212 -36.64 1.10 17.30
N HIS A 213 -35.35 1.26 17.12
CA HIS A 213 -34.62 0.53 16.08
C HIS A 213 -34.02 -0.74 16.67
N GLU A 214 -34.50 -1.90 16.24
CA GLU A 214 -34.06 -3.22 16.69
C GLU A 214 -32.62 -3.54 16.28
N SER A 215 -32.10 -2.95 15.22
CA SER A 215 -30.76 -3.22 14.67
C SER A 215 -29.77 -2.11 14.98
N ARG A 216 -29.00 -2.29 16.05
CA ARG A 216 -27.89 -1.40 16.42
C ARG A 216 -26.63 -2.22 16.67
N TRP A 217 -25.49 -1.68 16.25
CA TRP A 217 -24.18 -2.23 16.59
C TRP A 217 -23.45 -1.29 17.53
N PHE A 218 -22.95 -1.82 18.65
CA PHE A 218 -22.25 -1.05 19.68
C PHE A 218 -20.75 -1.22 19.58
N LEU A 219 -20.04 -0.12 19.37
CA LEU A 219 -18.59 -0.09 19.25
C LEU A 219 -17.93 0.03 20.63
N PRO A 220 -17.16 -0.96 21.06
CA PRO A 220 -16.29 -0.77 22.21
C PRO A 220 -15.20 0.25 21.88
N HIS A 221 -14.72 0.96 22.89
CA HIS A 221 -13.63 1.92 22.74
C HIS A 221 -12.63 1.78 23.88
N HIS A 222 -11.38 2.14 23.61
CA HIS A 222 -10.29 2.01 24.57
C HIS A 222 -9.20 3.06 24.35
N PRO A 223 -8.40 3.40 25.40
CA PRO A 223 -7.29 4.32 25.26
C PRO A 223 -6.07 3.59 24.68
N VAL A 224 -5.41 4.23 23.71
CA VAL A 224 -4.09 3.85 23.20
C VAL A 224 -3.10 4.92 23.64
N ILE A 225 -2.11 4.50 24.41
CA ILE A 225 -1.04 5.36 24.94
C ILE A 225 0.25 5.03 24.18
N HIS A 226 0.87 6.02 23.57
CA HIS A 226 2.14 5.81 22.87
C HIS A 226 3.28 5.75 23.91
N PRO A 227 4.12 4.68 23.90
CA PRO A 227 5.18 4.51 24.93
C PRO A 227 6.14 5.68 25.04
N GLN A 228 6.40 6.38 23.92
CA GLN A 228 7.34 7.53 23.88
C GLN A 228 6.65 8.89 24.12
N LYS A 229 5.33 8.94 24.18
CA LYS A 229 4.53 10.16 24.41
C LYS A 229 3.33 9.82 25.29
N PRO A 230 3.56 9.46 26.56
CA PRO A 230 2.51 9.01 27.49
C PRO A 230 1.50 10.11 27.80
N GLU A 231 1.86 11.37 27.57
CA GLU A 231 0.94 12.50 27.71
C GLU A 231 -0.16 12.52 26.62
N LYS A 232 0.07 11.87 25.45
CA LYS A 232 -0.91 11.79 24.37
C LYS A 232 -1.71 10.50 24.44
N VAL A 233 -2.95 10.60 24.86
CA VAL A 233 -3.90 9.50 24.85
C VAL A 233 -4.74 9.59 23.56
N ARG A 234 -4.80 8.51 22.80
CA ARG A 234 -5.72 8.37 21.67
C ARG A 234 -6.83 7.42 22.07
N ILE A 235 -8.07 7.81 21.82
CA ILE A 235 -9.22 6.93 22.02
C ILE A 235 -9.59 6.32 20.67
N VAL A 236 -9.69 5.00 20.66
CA VAL A 236 -9.95 4.22 19.43
C VAL A 236 -11.26 3.46 19.62
N PHE A 237 -12.14 3.56 18.64
CA PHE A 237 -13.34 2.74 18.51
C PHE A 237 -12.97 1.43 17.80
N ASP A 238 -13.31 0.30 18.42
CA ASP A 238 -12.91 -1.02 17.96
C ASP A 238 -13.95 -1.60 16.98
N CYS A 239 -13.83 -1.21 15.71
CA CYS A 239 -14.70 -1.71 14.63
C CYS A 239 -14.42 -3.19 14.27
N SER A 240 -13.34 -3.78 14.81
CA SER A 240 -12.98 -5.19 14.63
C SER A 240 -13.36 -6.07 15.81
N ALA A 241 -14.03 -5.52 16.84
CA ALA A 241 -14.50 -6.29 17.97
C ALA A 241 -15.55 -7.32 17.55
N LYS A 242 -15.22 -8.60 17.66
CA LYS A 242 -16.11 -9.70 17.27
C LYS A 242 -17.15 -10.02 18.36
N TYR A 243 -18.37 -10.23 17.94
CA TYR A 243 -19.45 -10.80 18.72
C TYR A 243 -20.20 -11.83 17.91
N LYS A 244 -20.31 -13.08 18.41
CA LYS A 244 -20.81 -14.24 17.64
C LYS A 244 -20.09 -14.37 16.27
N ASP A 245 -18.77 -14.29 16.32
CA ASP A 245 -17.83 -14.42 15.19
C ASP A 245 -17.93 -13.34 14.10
N VAL A 246 -18.75 -12.29 14.28
CA VAL A 246 -18.92 -11.19 13.32
C VAL A 246 -18.49 -9.87 13.94
N CYS A 247 -17.87 -8.99 13.14
CA CYS A 247 -17.57 -7.61 13.50
C CYS A 247 -18.05 -6.63 12.40
N LEU A 248 -18.09 -5.34 12.72
CA LEU A 248 -18.50 -4.31 11.76
C LEU A 248 -17.65 -4.34 10.48
N ASN A 249 -16.33 -4.45 10.63
CA ASN A 249 -15.40 -4.46 9.50
C ASN A 249 -15.58 -5.67 8.56
N ASP A 250 -16.16 -6.78 9.02
CA ASP A 250 -16.43 -7.95 8.17
C ASP A 250 -17.53 -7.68 7.13
N LEU A 251 -18.46 -6.77 7.45
CA LEU A 251 -19.58 -6.38 6.59
C LEU A 251 -19.29 -5.17 5.70
N LEU A 252 -18.12 -4.55 5.83
CA LEU A 252 -17.73 -3.40 5.05
C LEU A 252 -16.77 -3.79 3.93
N LEU A 253 -17.00 -3.24 2.73
CA LEU A 253 -15.99 -3.22 1.68
C LEU A 253 -14.88 -2.25 2.10
N GLN A 254 -13.66 -2.59 1.77
CA GLN A 254 -12.52 -1.70 2.04
C GLN A 254 -12.57 -0.44 1.16
N GLY A 255 -12.96 -0.63 -0.09
CA GLY A 255 -12.82 0.35 -1.15
C GLY A 255 -11.40 0.41 -1.70
N PRO A 256 -11.21 1.02 -2.87
CA PRO A 256 -9.91 1.17 -3.48
C PRO A 256 -9.01 2.09 -2.67
N ASP A 257 -7.71 1.88 -2.79
CA ASP A 257 -6.74 2.85 -2.33
C ASP A 257 -6.74 4.05 -3.29
N LEU A 258 -7.30 5.16 -2.83
CA LEU A 258 -7.37 6.43 -3.55
C LEU A 258 -6.24 7.39 -3.12
N THR A 259 -5.32 6.96 -2.26
CA THR A 259 -4.20 7.79 -1.85
C THR A 259 -3.22 7.97 -3.01
N SER A 260 -2.59 9.14 -3.08
CA SER A 260 -1.48 9.34 -4.01
C SER A 260 -0.28 8.49 -3.58
N SER A 261 0.53 8.08 -4.53
CA SER A 261 1.75 7.32 -4.22
C SER A 261 2.63 8.08 -3.24
N LEU A 262 3.03 7.44 -2.13
CA LEU A 262 3.96 8.03 -1.14
C LEU A 262 5.24 8.53 -1.81
N MET A 263 5.82 7.73 -2.70
CA MET A 263 7.03 8.12 -3.43
C MET A 263 6.75 9.30 -4.35
N GLY A 264 5.60 9.31 -5.03
CA GLY A 264 5.18 10.39 -5.91
C GLY A 264 5.03 11.71 -5.16
N VAL A 265 4.33 11.72 -4.01
CA VAL A 265 4.18 12.92 -3.17
C VAL A 265 5.55 13.44 -2.73
N LEU A 266 6.44 12.55 -2.26
CA LEU A 266 7.80 12.94 -1.85
C LEU A 266 8.65 13.45 -3.03
N MET A 267 8.52 12.86 -4.22
CA MET A 267 9.22 13.33 -5.41
C MET A 267 8.75 14.72 -5.84
N ARG A 268 7.42 14.95 -5.90
CA ARG A 268 6.84 16.26 -6.23
C ARG A 268 7.18 17.31 -5.17
N PHE A 269 7.26 16.94 -3.90
CA PHE A 269 7.72 17.83 -2.82
C PHE A 269 9.16 18.30 -3.01
N ARG A 270 9.96 17.60 -3.83
CA ARG A 270 11.35 17.93 -4.13
C ARG A 270 11.56 18.73 -5.41
N LEU A 271 10.50 19.02 -6.19
CA LEU A 271 10.63 19.66 -7.50
C LEU A 271 11.17 21.07 -7.43
N SER A 272 10.65 21.90 -6.54
CA SER A 272 10.89 23.34 -6.51
C SER A 272 11.48 23.80 -5.18
N GLN A 273 11.98 25.05 -5.14
CA GLN A 273 12.79 25.55 -4.02
C GLN A 273 11.95 25.93 -2.80
N VAL A 274 10.78 26.52 -2.98
CA VAL A 274 9.89 26.87 -1.87
C VAL A 274 8.92 25.72 -1.63
N ALA A 275 8.77 25.32 -0.38
CA ALA A 275 7.89 24.22 -0.04
C ALA A 275 7.08 24.48 1.23
N PHE A 276 5.90 23.89 1.28
CA PHE A 276 5.11 23.85 2.48
C PHE A 276 4.55 22.45 2.74
N SER A 277 4.22 22.20 3.99
CA SER A 277 3.43 21.06 4.42
C SER A 277 2.26 21.50 5.30
N ALA A 278 1.17 20.73 5.26
CA ALA A 278 -0.02 20.93 6.08
C ALA A 278 -0.68 19.57 6.37
N ASP A 279 -1.54 19.51 7.40
CA ASP A 279 -2.23 18.31 7.85
C ASP A 279 -3.75 18.59 7.84
N VAL A 280 -4.56 17.66 7.36
CA VAL A 280 -6.02 17.77 7.42
C VAL A 280 -6.49 17.37 8.82
N GLU A 281 -7.04 18.33 9.56
CA GLU A 281 -7.46 18.13 10.93
C GLU A 281 -8.57 17.08 11.02
N LYS A 282 -8.32 15.99 11.80
CA LYS A 282 -9.29 14.94 12.05
C LYS A 282 -9.99 14.42 10.77
N MET A 283 -9.23 14.20 9.68
CA MET A 283 -9.73 13.98 8.32
C MET A 283 -10.97 13.08 8.23
N PHE A 284 -10.99 11.93 8.91
CA PHE A 284 -12.11 11.00 8.84
C PHE A 284 -13.38 11.57 9.49
N TYR A 285 -13.24 12.36 10.54
CA TYR A 285 -14.37 13.01 11.23
C TYR A 285 -14.99 14.17 10.42
N GLN A 286 -14.29 14.63 9.38
CA GLN A 286 -14.85 15.67 8.49
C GLN A 286 -15.86 15.10 7.49
N VAL A 287 -15.95 13.77 7.34
CA VAL A 287 -16.88 13.12 6.41
C VAL A 287 -18.00 12.47 7.19
N ARG A 288 -19.22 12.93 6.97
CA ARG A 288 -20.43 12.44 7.61
C ARG A 288 -20.85 11.08 7.05
N VAL A 289 -21.60 10.32 7.82
CA VAL A 289 -22.32 9.12 7.40
C VAL A 289 -23.83 9.40 7.40
N PRO A 290 -24.60 8.75 6.52
CA PRO A 290 -26.08 8.83 6.57
C PRO A 290 -26.63 8.42 7.92
N GLU A 291 -27.78 8.93 8.29
CA GLU A 291 -28.50 8.59 9.52
C GLU A 291 -28.66 7.08 9.71
N THR A 292 -28.99 6.37 8.62
CA THR A 292 -29.16 4.91 8.59
C THR A 292 -27.88 4.17 8.99
N ASP A 293 -26.73 4.67 8.58
CA ASP A 293 -25.43 4.05 8.89
C ASP A 293 -24.96 4.37 10.31
N SER A 294 -25.35 5.54 10.86
CA SER A 294 -24.95 5.95 12.21
C SER A 294 -25.48 5.02 13.30
N HIS A 295 -26.56 4.26 13.05
CA HIS A 295 -27.08 3.23 13.95
C HIS A 295 -26.06 2.11 14.23
N TYR A 296 -25.19 1.82 13.25
CA TYR A 296 -24.13 0.82 13.38
C TYR A 296 -22.83 1.38 13.95
N LEU A 297 -22.80 2.68 14.26
CA LEU A 297 -21.69 3.39 14.90
C LEU A 297 -22.08 3.87 16.30
N THR A 298 -22.95 3.10 16.99
CA THR A 298 -23.39 3.39 18.36
C THR A 298 -22.30 3.04 19.37
N TYR A 299 -22.18 3.82 20.44
CA TYR A 299 -21.27 3.52 21.55
C TYR A 299 -21.92 3.90 22.90
N LEU A 300 -21.35 3.38 23.98
CA LEU A 300 -21.84 3.62 25.34
C LEU A 300 -20.85 4.53 26.07
N TRP A 301 -21.38 5.58 26.73
CA TRP A 301 -20.57 6.47 27.54
C TRP A 301 -21.38 7.07 28.70
N TRP A 302 -20.70 7.48 29.74
CA TRP A 302 -21.32 8.15 30.89
C TRP A 302 -21.47 9.64 30.61
N GLU A 303 -22.65 10.17 30.84
CA GLU A 303 -22.93 11.61 30.70
C GLU A 303 -22.02 12.42 31.64
N ASN A 304 -21.36 13.43 31.11
CA ASN A 304 -20.36 14.26 31.78
C ASN A 304 -19.23 13.45 32.47
N GLY A 305 -18.90 12.26 31.95
CA GLY A 305 -17.90 11.40 32.54
C GLY A 305 -18.20 10.89 33.94
N ASN A 306 -19.45 10.98 34.41
CA ASN A 306 -19.85 10.52 35.75
C ASN A 306 -20.03 9.01 35.78
N LEU A 307 -18.98 8.30 36.20
CA LEU A 307 -18.92 6.83 36.23
C LEU A 307 -19.96 6.20 37.19
N ASN A 308 -20.60 6.97 38.05
CA ASN A 308 -21.63 6.46 38.97
C ASN A 308 -23.02 6.37 38.34
N ASN A 309 -23.21 7.05 37.20
CA ASN A 309 -24.47 7.00 36.48
C ASN A 309 -24.53 5.76 35.56
N SER A 310 -25.72 5.42 35.08
CA SER A 310 -25.89 4.44 34.03
C SER A 310 -25.35 4.98 32.70
N PRO A 311 -24.58 4.20 31.95
CA PRO A 311 -24.09 4.63 30.65
C PRO A 311 -25.23 4.90 29.66
N GLN A 312 -25.09 5.96 28.88
CA GLN A 312 -26.04 6.39 27.86
C GLN A 312 -25.55 5.94 26.48
N GLU A 313 -26.47 5.89 25.54
CA GLU A 313 -26.17 5.54 24.12
C GLU A 313 -25.87 6.82 23.35
N TYR A 314 -24.78 6.78 22.59
CA TYR A 314 -24.37 7.83 21.66
C TYR A 314 -24.14 7.22 20.29
N GLN A 315 -24.34 8.00 19.24
CA GLN A 315 -24.10 7.60 17.85
C GLN A 315 -23.09 8.53 17.21
N MET A 316 -22.08 7.95 16.56
CA MET A 316 -21.21 8.72 15.67
C MET A 316 -21.95 9.06 14.39
N ARG A 317 -21.75 10.28 13.90
CA ARG A 317 -22.33 10.82 12.65
C ARG A 317 -21.31 10.93 11.54
N VAL A 318 -20.08 10.46 11.76
CA VAL A 318 -18.92 10.63 10.91
C VAL A 318 -18.17 9.32 10.76
N HIS A 319 -17.33 9.21 9.72
CA HIS A 319 -16.43 8.07 9.55
C HIS A 319 -15.41 8.00 10.68
N LEU A 320 -15.04 6.77 11.08
CA LEU A 320 -14.20 6.52 12.26
C LEU A 320 -12.80 6.05 11.90
N PHE A 321 -11.83 6.44 12.72
CA PHE A 321 -10.56 5.73 12.80
C PHE A 321 -10.79 4.29 13.28
N GLY A 322 -10.38 3.30 12.47
CA GLY A 322 -10.62 1.89 12.73
C GLY A 322 -11.70 1.26 11.84
N GLY A 323 -12.55 2.07 11.19
CA GLY A 323 -13.44 1.61 10.12
C GLY A 323 -12.66 1.23 8.86
N ARG A 324 -12.91 0.03 8.34
CA ARG A 324 -12.18 -0.51 7.18
C ARG A 324 -12.31 0.35 5.92
N SER A 325 -13.46 0.97 5.70
CA SER A 325 -13.77 1.82 4.56
C SER A 325 -13.40 3.29 4.76
N SER A 326 -13.18 3.74 5.99
CA SER A 326 -13.00 5.17 6.31
C SER A 326 -11.88 5.85 5.50
N PRO A 327 -10.71 5.22 5.27
CA PRO A 327 -9.66 5.84 4.42
C PRO A 327 -10.12 6.09 2.99
N SER A 328 -10.81 5.11 2.37
CA SER A 328 -11.32 5.24 1.01
C SER A 328 -12.42 6.31 0.90
N CYS A 329 -13.38 6.32 1.84
CA CYS A 329 -14.47 7.30 1.88
C CYS A 329 -13.94 8.73 2.08
N ALA A 330 -12.98 8.92 2.99
CA ALA A 330 -12.42 10.25 3.26
C ALA A 330 -11.61 10.79 2.08
N ASN A 331 -10.77 9.97 1.47
CA ASN A 331 -10.04 10.36 0.25
C ASN A 331 -11.00 10.62 -0.93
N PHE A 332 -12.06 9.83 -1.05
CA PHE A 332 -13.10 10.06 -2.06
C PHE A 332 -13.77 11.42 -1.87
N ALA A 333 -14.16 11.78 -0.66
CA ALA A 333 -14.76 13.08 -0.32
C ALA A 333 -13.77 14.23 -0.56
N LEU A 334 -12.50 14.10 -0.11
CA LEU A 334 -11.46 15.10 -0.33
C LEU A 334 -11.26 15.40 -1.83
N ARG A 335 -11.16 14.35 -2.67
CA ARG A 335 -11.02 14.50 -4.12
C ARG A 335 -12.28 15.08 -4.77
N ASN A 336 -13.44 14.86 -4.16
CA ASN A 336 -14.69 15.38 -4.67
C ASN A 336 -14.80 16.91 -4.49
N VAL A 337 -14.15 17.50 -3.46
CA VAL A 337 -14.01 18.96 -3.31
C VAL A 337 -13.42 19.59 -4.57
N ALA A 338 -12.34 18.99 -5.09
CA ALA A 338 -11.69 19.47 -6.30
C ALA A 338 -12.60 19.39 -7.55
N LYS A 339 -13.42 18.34 -7.66
CA LYS A 339 -14.32 18.10 -8.80
C LYS A 339 -15.53 19.03 -8.79
N ASP A 340 -16.20 19.14 -7.65
CA ASP A 340 -17.43 19.92 -7.53
C ASP A 340 -17.18 21.42 -7.69
N ARG A 341 -15.94 21.87 -7.50
CA ARG A 341 -15.54 23.28 -7.56
C ARG A 341 -14.49 23.56 -8.62
N ALA A 342 -14.41 22.72 -9.64
CA ALA A 342 -13.40 22.80 -10.71
C ALA A 342 -13.41 24.12 -11.50
N GLY A 343 -14.46 24.93 -11.45
CA GLY A 343 -14.53 26.26 -12.09
C GLY A 343 -14.22 27.44 -11.17
N GLU A 344 -14.07 27.22 -9.87
CA GLU A 344 -13.91 28.30 -8.88
C GLU A 344 -12.42 28.65 -8.62
N HIS A 345 -11.48 27.77 -8.99
CA HIS A 345 -10.07 27.88 -8.67
C HIS A 345 -9.17 27.50 -9.85
N GLU A 346 -7.91 27.93 -9.79
CA GLU A 346 -6.92 27.55 -10.77
C GLU A 346 -6.69 26.03 -10.79
N GLN A 347 -6.40 25.50 -11.98
CA GLN A 347 -6.13 24.05 -12.19
C GLN A 347 -4.99 23.53 -11.28
N ASN A 348 -4.03 24.39 -10.91
CA ASN A 348 -2.94 24.06 -10.02
C ASN A 348 -3.43 23.64 -8.62
N ILE A 349 -4.49 24.27 -8.07
CA ILE A 349 -5.07 23.95 -6.77
C ILE A 349 -5.75 22.56 -6.84
N THR A 350 -6.52 22.32 -7.89
CA THR A 350 -7.16 21.03 -8.14
C THR A 350 -6.13 19.90 -8.24
N ASN A 351 -5.08 20.13 -9.06
CA ASN A 351 -3.98 19.17 -9.20
C ASN A 351 -3.25 18.91 -7.86
N THR A 352 -3.16 19.92 -7.00
CA THR A 352 -2.53 19.78 -5.68
C THR A 352 -3.35 18.84 -4.79
N ILE A 353 -4.69 18.95 -4.80
CA ILE A 353 -5.57 18.03 -4.04
C ILE A 353 -5.44 16.60 -4.57
N GLU A 354 -5.35 16.42 -5.88
CA GLU A 354 -5.30 15.09 -6.49
C GLU A 354 -3.96 14.39 -6.30
N ASN A 355 -2.84 15.13 -6.28
CA ASN A 355 -1.50 14.56 -6.40
C ASN A 355 -0.60 14.77 -5.18
N ASN A 356 -0.85 15.80 -4.35
CA ASN A 356 0.07 16.19 -3.27
C ASN A 356 -0.41 15.84 -1.87
N PHE A 357 -1.52 15.09 -1.77
CA PHE A 357 -2.02 14.55 -0.50
C PHE A 357 -1.67 13.06 -0.35
N TYR A 358 -1.12 12.70 0.79
CA TYR A 358 -0.99 11.32 1.24
C TYR A 358 -1.80 11.16 2.53
N VAL A 359 -3.00 10.58 2.40
CA VAL A 359 -4.02 10.54 3.45
C VAL A 359 -4.34 11.97 3.92
N ASP A 360 -3.89 12.36 5.11
CA ASP A 360 -4.13 13.65 5.76
C ASP A 360 -2.96 14.66 5.60
N ASP A 361 -1.80 14.23 5.15
CA ASP A 361 -0.63 15.08 4.94
C ASP A 361 -0.59 15.67 3.52
N CYS A 362 -0.52 16.99 3.40
CA CYS A 362 -0.26 17.73 2.17
C CYS A 362 1.20 18.15 2.09
N LEU A 363 1.88 17.83 0.99
CA LEU A 363 3.25 18.29 0.69
C LEU A 363 3.30 18.90 -0.70
N LYS A 364 3.65 20.18 -0.81
CA LYS A 364 3.76 20.89 -2.08
C LYS A 364 5.04 21.71 -2.14
N SER A 365 5.62 21.82 -3.33
CA SER A 365 6.70 22.75 -3.62
C SER A 365 6.38 23.62 -4.84
N LEU A 366 6.90 24.85 -4.86
CA LEU A 366 6.65 25.87 -5.87
C LEU A 366 7.93 26.67 -6.10
N ASP A 367 7.97 27.44 -7.19
CA ASP A 367 9.18 28.13 -7.61
C ASP A 367 9.41 29.47 -6.88
N SER A 368 8.34 30.12 -6.41
CA SER A 368 8.42 31.38 -5.68
C SER A 368 7.65 31.39 -4.36
N GLU A 369 8.03 32.31 -3.46
CA GLU A 369 7.35 32.47 -2.17
C GLU A 369 5.92 32.98 -2.34
N ASP A 370 5.70 33.92 -3.26
CA ASP A 370 4.38 34.52 -3.48
C ASP A 370 3.41 33.50 -4.06
N GLU A 371 3.87 32.64 -4.96
CA GLU A 371 3.09 31.52 -5.49
C GLU A 371 2.77 30.49 -4.39
N ALA A 372 3.72 30.19 -3.50
CA ALA A 372 3.51 29.27 -2.40
C ALA A 372 2.46 29.78 -1.41
N ILE A 373 2.52 31.06 -1.05
CA ILE A 373 1.53 31.69 -0.16
C ILE A 373 0.16 31.71 -0.81
N SER A 374 0.06 32.14 -2.06
CA SER A 374 -1.21 32.18 -2.82
C SER A 374 -1.83 30.77 -2.91
N THR A 375 -1.02 29.76 -3.29
CA THR A 375 -1.48 28.37 -3.38
C THR A 375 -1.95 27.84 -2.04
N ALA A 376 -1.21 28.10 -0.94
CA ALA A 376 -1.57 27.63 0.39
C ALA A 376 -2.90 28.25 0.88
N LEU A 377 -3.12 29.56 0.65
CA LEU A 377 -4.34 30.26 1.02
C LEU A 377 -5.54 29.78 0.20
N ASN A 378 -5.38 29.62 -1.11
CA ASN A 378 -6.42 29.12 -2.01
C ASN A 378 -6.78 27.67 -1.66
N LEU A 379 -5.79 26.82 -1.38
CA LEU A 379 -6.00 25.44 -0.95
C LEU A 379 -6.77 25.37 0.38
N LYS A 380 -6.35 26.17 1.37
CA LYS A 380 -7.04 26.28 2.66
C LYS A 380 -8.50 26.69 2.49
N HIS A 381 -8.75 27.73 1.67
CA HIS A 381 -10.10 28.22 1.41
C HIS A 381 -10.97 27.20 0.68
N LEU A 382 -10.42 26.55 -0.36
CA LEU A 382 -11.15 25.54 -1.13
C LEU A 382 -11.53 24.33 -0.26
N LEU A 383 -10.58 23.80 0.50
CA LEU A 383 -10.83 22.65 1.36
C LEU A 383 -11.78 22.97 2.52
N ALA A 384 -11.68 24.19 3.10
CA ALA A 384 -12.63 24.63 4.12
C ALA A 384 -14.08 24.65 3.61
N LYS A 385 -14.31 25.03 2.33
CA LYS A 385 -15.61 24.94 1.69
C LYS A 385 -16.14 23.50 1.58
N GLY A 386 -15.27 22.50 1.64
CA GLY A 386 -15.61 21.07 1.67
C GLY A 386 -15.68 20.48 3.07
N GLY A 387 -15.52 21.30 4.12
CA GLY A 387 -15.48 20.87 5.51
C GLY A 387 -14.11 20.36 5.99
N PHE A 388 -13.06 20.45 5.16
CA PHE A 388 -11.71 20.03 5.54
C PHE A 388 -10.87 21.24 5.98
N ASN A 389 -10.39 21.20 7.21
CA ASN A 389 -9.54 22.25 7.76
C ASN A 389 -8.05 21.85 7.68
N LEU A 390 -7.23 22.69 7.04
CA LEU A 390 -5.78 22.51 6.99
C LEU A 390 -5.10 23.20 8.18
N THR A 391 -4.29 22.44 8.89
CA THR A 391 -3.57 22.87 10.12
C THR A 391 -2.10 22.46 10.07
N LYS A 392 -1.35 22.77 11.12
CA LYS A 392 0.06 22.38 11.30
C LYS A 392 0.95 22.76 10.12
N TRP A 393 0.77 23.96 9.63
CA TRP A 393 1.54 24.49 8.51
C TRP A 393 3.02 24.60 8.84
N SER A 394 3.86 24.24 7.89
CA SER A 394 5.31 24.45 7.94
C SER A 394 5.85 24.76 6.56
N SER A 395 6.83 25.66 6.47
CA SER A 395 7.45 26.08 5.22
C SER A 395 8.91 26.47 5.46
N ASN A 396 9.75 26.35 4.41
CA ASN A 396 11.12 26.86 4.37
C ASN A 396 11.21 28.35 3.96
N SER A 397 10.08 29.01 3.70
CA SER A 397 10.03 30.42 3.35
C SER A 397 9.85 31.30 4.59
N ASP A 398 10.68 32.37 4.72
CA ASP A 398 10.58 33.30 5.83
C ASP A 398 9.36 34.23 5.75
N LYS A 399 8.86 34.53 4.55
CA LYS A 399 7.64 35.34 4.34
C LYS A 399 6.38 34.59 4.76
N SER A 400 6.43 33.24 4.80
CA SER A 400 5.34 32.41 5.23
C SER A 400 5.18 32.33 6.77
N LYS A 401 5.85 33.18 7.54
CA LYS A 401 5.68 33.28 9.00
C LYS A 401 4.23 33.55 9.40
N ASP A 402 3.44 34.19 8.56
CA ASP A 402 2.00 34.35 8.74
C ASP A 402 1.23 33.02 8.63
N LEU A 403 1.73 32.07 7.83
CA LEU A 403 1.23 30.69 7.81
C LEU A 403 1.81 29.86 8.96
N SER A 404 3.04 30.15 9.40
CA SER A 404 3.74 29.43 10.48
C SER A 404 3.40 29.96 11.89
N SER A 405 2.71 31.11 12.05
CA SER A 405 2.17 31.59 13.33
C SER A 405 1.23 30.54 13.99
N LEU A 406 0.93 29.46 13.28
CA LEU A 406 0.14 28.30 13.70
C LEU A 406 0.96 27.09 14.21
N GLY A 407 2.29 27.23 14.48
CA GLY A 407 3.03 26.25 15.28
C GLY A 407 3.96 25.27 14.55
N GLY A 408 4.85 25.75 13.70
CA GLY A 408 5.93 24.93 13.09
C GLY A 408 7.23 24.98 13.90
N GLY A 409 7.80 23.82 14.21
CA GLY A 409 9.17 23.70 14.78
C GLY A 409 10.22 23.58 13.66
N ASP A 410 11.52 23.71 14.03
CA ASP A 410 12.66 23.62 13.10
C ASP A 410 12.80 22.25 12.39
N LEU A 411 12.13 21.25 12.89
CA LEU A 411 12.17 19.85 12.41
C LEU A 411 10.76 19.31 12.21
N GLN A 412 10.44 18.87 11.00
CA GLN A 412 9.16 18.24 10.70
C GLN A 412 9.33 16.89 10.04
N ARG A 413 8.35 16.01 10.24
CA ARG A 413 8.23 14.75 9.51
C ARG A 413 7.37 14.97 8.26
N ALA A 414 8.01 14.83 7.10
CA ALA A 414 7.33 14.78 5.82
C ALA A 414 7.10 13.31 5.46
N LEU A 415 5.91 12.78 5.72
CA LEU A 415 5.55 11.38 5.45
C LEU A 415 6.54 10.35 6.01
N GLY A 416 7.04 10.60 7.24
CA GLY A 416 8.02 9.72 7.89
C GLY A 416 9.49 10.02 7.59
N VAL A 417 9.80 10.77 6.54
CA VAL A 417 11.13 11.30 6.27
C VAL A 417 11.33 12.58 7.10
N GLN A 418 12.52 12.80 7.62
CA GLN A 418 12.82 14.03 8.37
C GLN A 418 13.13 15.16 7.42
N TRP A 419 12.42 16.27 7.54
CA TRP A 419 12.68 17.54 6.85
C TRP A 419 13.26 18.56 7.82
N PHE A 420 14.50 18.95 7.59
CA PHE A 420 15.21 20.00 8.32
C PHE A 420 14.92 21.32 7.61
N ILE A 421 13.95 22.07 8.12
CA ILE A 421 13.33 23.19 7.43
C ILE A 421 14.35 24.32 7.17
N LYS A 422 15.18 24.68 8.17
CA LYS A 422 16.17 25.76 8.04
C LYS A 422 17.23 25.49 6.99
N GLU A 423 17.63 24.21 6.85
CA GLU A 423 18.65 23.79 5.89
C GLU A 423 18.02 23.36 4.55
N ASP A 424 16.71 23.31 4.49
CA ASP A 424 15.91 22.71 3.42
C ASP A 424 16.45 21.36 2.95
N SER A 425 16.71 20.48 3.89
CA SER A 425 17.32 19.18 3.65
C SER A 425 16.49 18.04 4.22
N LEU A 426 16.57 16.87 3.56
CA LEU A 426 16.04 15.60 4.04
C LEU A 426 17.13 14.82 4.76
N GLY A 427 16.78 14.09 5.80
CA GLY A 427 17.73 13.27 6.54
C GLY A 427 17.06 12.29 7.48
N TYR A 428 17.83 11.76 8.42
CA TYR A 428 17.40 10.68 9.29
C TYR A 428 17.57 11.06 10.76
N VAL A 429 16.57 10.78 11.57
CA VAL A 429 16.66 10.82 13.04
C VAL A 429 16.55 9.39 13.52
N ILE A 430 17.67 8.85 13.95
CA ILE A 430 17.79 7.48 14.40
C ILE A 430 17.89 7.47 15.91
N SER A 431 16.94 6.86 16.58
CA SER A 431 17.02 6.54 18.00
C SER A 431 17.36 5.05 18.10
N PRO A 432 18.61 4.69 18.39
CA PRO A 432 19.01 3.29 18.51
C PRO A 432 18.23 2.66 19.66
N LYS A 433 17.30 1.77 19.33
CA LYS A 433 16.66 0.91 20.31
C LYS A 433 17.58 -0.28 20.51
N THR A 434 18.08 -0.48 21.72
CA THR A 434 18.77 -1.70 22.10
C THR A 434 17.84 -2.88 21.89
N LYS A 435 18.13 -3.70 20.91
CA LYS A 435 17.41 -4.93 20.62
C LYS A 435 18.37 -6.10 20.79
N PRO A 436 17.89 -7.28 21.20
CA PRO A 436 18.74 -8.47 21.29
C PRO A 436 19.40 -8.79 19.94
N SER A 437 20.62 -9.32 19.98
CA SER A 437 21.35 -9.80 18.81
C SER A 437 20.72 -11.11 18.29
N THR A 438 19.49 -11.00 17.81
CA THR A 438 18.70 -12.09 17.24
C THR A 438 18.20 -11.69 15.86
N ARG A 439 17.80 -12.66 15.04
CA ARG A 439 17.25 -12.40 13.71
C ARG A 439 16.05 -11.44 13.76
N ARG A 440 15.16 -11.57 14.76
CA ARG A 440 14.03 -10.66 15.01
C ARG A 440 14.49 -9.26 15.40
N GLY A 441 15.52 -9.17 16.24
CA GLY A 441 16.10 -7.90 16.66
C GLY A 441 16.69 -7.14 15.48
N ILE A 442 17.49 -7.82 14.63
CA ILE A 442 18.06 -7.24 13.40
C ILE A 442 16.96 -6.71 12.49
N LEU A 443 15.94 -7.54 12.18
CA LEU A 443 14.83 -7.11 11.34
C LEU A 443 14.13 -5.87 11.90
N SER A 444 13.88 -5.83 13.21
CA SER A 444 13.24 -4.69 13.87
C SER A 444 14.06 -3.40 13.75
N VAL A 445 15.39 -3.48 13.86
CA VAL A 445 16.27 -2.30 13.72
C VAL A 445 16.35 -1.86 12.26
N VAL A 446 16.55 -2.79 11.32
CA VAL A 446 16.60 -2.47 9.88
C VAL A 446 15.29 -1.84 9.41
N ALA A 447 14.15 -2.38 9.84
CA ALA A 447 12.83 -1.83 9.50
C ALA A 447 12.56 -0.45 10.14
N SER A 448 13.33 -0.05 11.17
CA SER A 448 13.21 1.28 11.79
C SER A 448 13.85 2.39 10.95
N VAL A 449 14.74 2.05 10.02
CA VAL A 449 15.30 3.01 9.05
C VAL A 449 14.31 3.18 7.91
N TYR A 450 13.54 4.25 7.99
CA TYR A 450 12.50 4.55 7.01
C TYR A 450 13.08 5.31 5.82
N ASP A 451 13.22 4.63 4.69
CA ASP A 451 13.86 5.13 3.47
C ASP A 451 13.00 4.85 2.21
N PRO A 452 11.88 5.56 2.05
CA PRO A 452 10.96 5.30 0.93
C PRO A 452 11.55 5.64 -0.44
N LEU A 453 12.43 6.65 -0.52
CA LEU A 453 13.10 7.04 -1.76
C LEU A 453 14.36 6.22 -2.05
N GLY A 454 14.82 5.40 -1.11
CA GLY A 454 16.01 4.60 -1.26
C GLY A 454 17.33 5.38 -1.19
N LEU A 455 17.33 6.55 -0.54
CA LEU A 455 18.49 7.44 -0.45
C LEU A 455 19.68 6.80 0.29
N VAL A 456 19.42 5.84 1.17
CA VAL A 456 20.43 5.05 1.91
C VAL A 456 20.32 3.54 1.62
N SER A 457 19.77 3.19 0.48
CA SER A 457 19.60 1.79 0.03
C SER A 457 20.86 0.93 0.16
N PRO A 458 22.06 1.38 -0.23
CA PRO A 458 23.29 0.56 -0.10
C PRO A 458 23.62 0.23 1.35
N PHE A 459 23.37 1.15 2.27
CA PHE A 459 23.60 0.94 3.71
C PHE A 459 22.62 -0.10 4.27
N ILE A 460 21.33 0.03 3.94
CA ILE A 460 20.27 -0.90 4.37
C ILE A 460 20.48 -2.28 3.77
N LEU A 461 20.97 -2.37 2.52
CA LEU A 461 21.19 -3.63 1.83
C LEU A 461 22.19 -4.54 2.58
N LYS A 462 23.26 -3.97 3.19
CA LYS A 462 24.21 -4.71 4.01
C LYS A 462 23.54 -5.45 5.17
N ALA A 463 22.66 -4.78 5.91
CA ALA A 463 21.94 -5.41 7.00
C ALA A 463 20.92 -6.46 6.53
N LYS A 464 20.25 -6.20 5.40
CA LYS A 464 19.37 -7.19 4.76
C LYS A 464 20.14 -8.44 4.32
N PHE A 465 21.38 -8.28 3.90
CA PHE A 465 22.27 -9.38 3.56
C PHE A 465 22.56 -10.28 4.79
N LEU A 466 22.87 -9.70 5.95
CA LEU A 466 23.02 -10.46 7.19
C LEU A 466 21.76 -11.25 7.55
N LEU A 467 20.59 -10.66 7.38
CA LEU A 467 19.31 -11.37 7.57
C LEU A 467 19.16 -12.56 6.63
N ARG A 468 19.58 -12.41 5.37
CA ARG A 468 19.57 -13.51 4.37
C ARG A 468 20.55 -14.63 4.76
N GLU A 469 21.75 -14.30 5.23
CA GLU A 469 22.71 -15.29 5.72
C GLU A 469 22.15 -16.07 6.91
N LEU A 470 21.54 -15.40 7.87
CA LEU A 470 20.86 -16.05 9.01
C LEU A 470 19.73 -16.98 8.56
N CYS A 471 19.04 -16.63 7.48
CA CYS A 471 18.02 -17.46 6.88
C CYS A 471 18.61 -18.74 6.26
N LEU A 472 19.73 -18.61 5.53
CA LEU A 472 20.44 -19.73 4.92
C LEU A 472 21.02 -20.69 5.98
N LEU A 473 21.44 -20.16 7.11
CA LEU A 473 21.91 -20.93 8.28
C LEU A 473 20.76 -21.54 9.11
N ASN A 474 19.50 -21.33 8.71
CA ASN A 474 18.31 -21.77 9.44
C ASN A 474 18.26 -21.31 10.91
N CYS A 475 18.85 -20.17 11.24
CA CYS A 475 18.77 -19.61 12.59
C CYS A 475 17.33 -19.27 12.95
N LYS A 476 16.89 -19.65 14.16
CA LYS A 476 15.54 -19.30 14.65
C LYS A 476 15.44 -17.81 14.93
N TRP A 477 14.21 -17.27 14.94
CA TRP A 477 13.94 -15.84 15.07
C TRP A 477 14.43 -15.20 16.37
N ASP A 478 14.41 -15.95 17.47
CA ASP A 478 14.74 -15.46 18.81
C ASP A 478 16.01 -16.14 19.37
N GLN A 479 16.75 -16.85 18.54
CA GLN A 479 18.02 -17.45 18.84
C GLN A 479 19.13 -16.42 18.67
N ASP A 480 20.15 -16.46 19.55
CA ASP A 480 21.36 -15.66 19.41
C ASP A 480 22.07 -15.99 18.10
N ILE A 481 22.53 -14.94 17.42
CA ILE A 481 23.17 -15.07 16.11
C ILE A 481 24.62 -15.58 16.26
N PRO A 482 25.18 -16.25 15.22
CA PRO A 482 26.59 -16.67 15.23
C PRO A 482 27.55 -15.50 15.40
N LYS A 483 28.60 -15.67 16.17
CA LYS A 483 29.58 -14.63 16.49
C LYS A 483 30.14 -13.89 15.27
N LYS A 484 30.37 -14.58 14.15
CA LYS A 484 30.85 -13.98 12.92
C LYS A 484 29.87 -12.93 12.41
N ILE A 485 28.57 -13.24 12.38
CA ILE A 485 27.51 -12.33 11.93
C ILE A 485 27.30 -11.22 12.97
N GLU A 486 27.45 -11.51 14.24
CA GLU A 486 27.36 -10.54 15.33
C GLU A 486 28.40 -9.42 15.21
N ILE A 487 29.63 -9.75 14.83
CA ILE A 487 30.71 -8.77 14.61
C ILE A 487 30.30 -7.80 13.46
N GLU A 488 29.85 -8.35 12.34
CA GLU A 488 29.39 -7.53 11.19
C GLU A 488 28.14 -6.70 11.54
N TRP A 489 27.25 -7.26 12.32
CA TRP A 489 26.06 -6.57 12.80
C TRP A 489 26.42 -5.39 13.72
N ASN A 490 27.32 -5.59 14.67
CA ASN A 490 27.77 -4.54 15.58
C ASN A 490 28.50 -3.42 14.84
N LYS A 491 29.28 -3.76 13.81
CA LYS A 491 29.90 -2.78 12.93
C LYS A 491 28.83 -1.96 12.19
N TRP A 492 27.82 -2.61 11.62
CA TRP A 492 26.72 -1.91 10.96
C TRP A 492 25.92 -1.02 11.93
N LEU A 493 25.72 -1.46 13.17
CA LEU A 493 25.07 -0.66 14.22
C LEU A 493 25.90 0.59 14.59
N SER A 494 27.21 0.48 14.66
CA SER A 494 28.07 1.65 14.90
C SER A 494 27.98 2.66 13.75
N ASP A 495 27.97 2.15 12.51
CA ASP A 495 27.85 2.98 11.31
C ASP A 495 26.46 3.63 11.18
N LEU A 496 25.42 3.03 11.77
CA LEU A 496 24.03 3.54 11.73
C LEU A 496 23.92 4.96 12.31
N SER A 497 24.72 5.29 13.31
CA SER A 497 24.75 6.63 13.91
C SER A 497 25.15 7.71 12.90
N HIS A 498 26.01 7.40 11.94
CA HIS A 498 26.47 8.35 10.91
C HIS A 498 25.34 8.81 9.98
N LEU A 499 24.25 8.03 9.83
CA LEU A 499 23.10 8.48 9.06
C LEU A 499 22.41 9.72 9.66
N THR A 500 22.62 10.00 10.95
CA THR A 500 22.05 11.19 11.59
C THR A 500 22.70 12.50 11.09
N THR A 501 23.90 12.42 10.54
CA THR A 501 24.62 13.57 9.96
C THR A 501 24.34 13.74 8.47
N LEU A 502 23.74 12.71 7.82
CA LEU A 502 23.45 12.79 6.40
C LEU A 502 22.36 13.85 6.14
N ARG A 503 22.66 14.77 5.23
CA ARG A 503 21.76 15.81 4.74
C ARG A 503 21.72 15.75 3.23
N ILE A 504 20.51 15.56 2.68
CA ILE A 504 20.26 15.53 1.24
C ILE A 504 19.36 16.70 0.94
N ARG A 505 19.76 17.56 0.03
CA ARG A 505 18.94 18.71 -0.37
C ARG A 505 17.51 18.23 -0.75
N ARG A 506 16.49 18.91 -0.22
CA ARG A 506 15.11 18.59 -0.55
C ARG A 506 14.83 18.90 -2.01
N SER A 507 15.10 20.14 -2.46
CA SER A 507 14.86 20.51 -3.85
C SER A 507 15.87 19.87 -4.79
N TYR A 508 15.39 19.42 -5.96
CA TYR A 508 16.25 18.98 -7.07
C TYR A 508 16.98 20.16 -7.73
N LYS A 509 16.37 21.34 -7.71
CA LYS A 509 16.94 22.55 -8.28
C LYS A 509 17.94 23.17 -7.32
N GLU A 510 19.17 23.39 -7.77
CA GLU A 510 20.17 24.14 -7.00
C GLU A 510 19.81 25.62 -6.90
N PRO A 511 20.15 26.29 -5.79
CA PRO A 511 19.87 27.73 -5.63
C PRO A 511 20.52 28.61 -6.71
N LYS A 512 21.68 28.19 -7.24
CA LYS A 512 22.42 28.90 -8.27
C LYS A 512 21.94 28.64 -9.69
N LEU A 513 21.04 27.64 -9.89
CA LEU A 513 20.54 27.27 -11.21
C LEU A 513 19.47 28.27 -11.64
N GLY A 514 19.65 28.86 -12.83
CA GLY A 514 18.67 29.75 -13.44
C GLY A 514 17.37 29.06 -13.86
N ALA A 515 16.67 29.60 -14.83
CA ALA A 515 15.49 28.97 -15.42
C ALA A 515 15.90 27.69 -16.13
N VAL A 516 15.32 26.54 -15.71
CA VAL A 516 15.64 25.23 -16.27
C VAL A 516 15.03 25.08 -17.66
N VAL A 517 15.87 24.88 -18.68
CA VAL A 517 15.47 24.73 -20.08
C VAL A 517 15.53 23.29 -20.58
N TYR A 518 16.27 22.40 -19.90
CA TYR A 518 16.46 21.02 -20.31
C TYR A 518 16.62 20.09 -19.11
N ARG A 519 16.00 18.89 -19.17
CA ARG A 519 16.04 17.87 -18.11
C ARG A 519 16.31 16.51 -18.66
N GLU A 520 17.26 15.80 -18.03
CA GLU A 520 17.56 14.39 -18.33
C GLU A 520 17.42 13.55 -17.07
N LEU A 521 16.93 12.31 -17.23
CA LEU A 521 17.00 11.28 -16.22
C LEU A 521 18.14 10.31 -16.57
N HIS A 522 18.98 10.03 -15.58
CA HIS A 522 20.04 9.04 -15.68
C HIS A 522 19.77 7.91 -14.70
N HIS A 523 19.69 6.70 -15.22
CA HIS A 523 19.40 5.50 -14.44
C HIS A 523 20.59 4.53 -14.53
N PHE A 524 21.16 4.17 -13.40
CA PHE A 524 22.28 3.25 -13.31
C PHE A 524 21.77 1.93 -12.71
N GLY A 525 21.99 0.83 -13.41
CA GLY A 525 21.65 -0.52 -12.94
C GLY A 525 22.89 -1.39 -12.86
N ASP A 526 23.11 -2.01 -11.69
CA ASP A 526 24.25 -2.89 -11.42
C ASP A 526 23.85 -4.08 -10.54
N ALA A 527 24.63 -5.15 -10.62
CA ALA A 527 24.39 -6.36 -9.85
C ALA A 527 25.68 -7.06 -9.41
N SER A 528 25.57 -7.73 -8.27
CA SER A 528 26.60 -8.61 -7.72
C SER A 528 26.02 -9.99 -7.42
N SER A 529 26.84 -10.90 -6.89
CA SER A 529 26.37 -12.20 -6.40
C SER A 529 25.42 -12.12 -5.22
N THR A 530 25.37 -10.99 -4.50
CA THR A 530 24.64 -10.81 -3.25
C THR A 530 23.34 -10.00 -3.42
N GLY A 531 23.28 -9.14 -4.43
CA GLY A 531 22.15 -8.27 -4.69
C GLY A 531 22.27 -7.52 -6.01
N TYR A 532 21.23 -6.80 -6.36
CA TYR A 532 21.17 -5.92 -7.51
C TYR A 532 20.41 -4.64 -7.15
N GLY A 533 20.65 -3.60 -7.90
CA GLY A 533 20.03 -2.31 -7.63
C GLY A 533 19.96 -1.43 -8.87
N ALA A 534 19.18 -0.36 -8.72
CA ALA A 534 19.17 0.74 -9.64
C ALA A 534 19.02 2.05 -8.90
N VAL A 535 19.63 3.10 -9.44
CA VAL A 535 19.59 4.47 -8.92
C VAL A 535 19.28 5.43 -10.04
N SER A 536 18.53 6.49 -9.72
CA SER A 536 18.07 7.47 -10.70
C SER A 536 18.43 8.89 -10.25
N TYR A 537 19.01 9.65 -11.18
CA TYR A 537 19.37 11.05 -11.02
C TYR A 537 18.59 11.91 -12.00
N LEU A 538 18.18 13.10 -11.57
CA LEU A 538 17.63 14.15 -12.41
C LEU A 538 18.73 15.18 -12.65
N CYS A 539 19.18 15.31 -13.89
CA CYS A 539 20.12 16.34 -14.33
C CYS A 539 19.34 17.44 -15.01
N GLN A 540 19.59 18.69 -14.60
CA GLN A 540 18.92 19.89 -15.08
C GLN A 540 19.94 20.85 -15.66
N LYS A 541 19.57 21.51 -16.75
CA LYS A 541 20.40 22.52 -17.39
C LYS A 541 19.62 23.82 -17.53
N ASP A 542 20.22 24.94 -17.16
CA ASP A 542 19.64 26.25 -17.36
C ASP A 542 19.98 26.88 -18.72
N ALA A 543 19.46 28.08 -18.99
CA ALA A 543 19.70 28.81 -20.23
C ALA A 543 21.17 29.22 -20.40
N GLU A 544 21.94 29.37 -19.32
CA GLU A 544 23.36 29.75 -19.34
C GLU A 544 24.28 28.50 -19.55
N GLY A 545 23.69 27.31 -19.54
CA GLY A 545 24.43 26.06 -19.74
C GLY A 545 24.95 25.43 -18.45
N ILE A 546 24.59 25.97 -17.28
CA ILE A 546 24.95 25.39 -15.98
C ILE A 546 24.16 24.11 -15.73
N PHE A 547 24.84 23.07 -15.25
CA PHE A 547 24.25 21.79 -14.94
C PHE A 547 24.13 21.58 -13.43
N SER A 548 23.01 20.97 -13.01
CA SER A 548 22.80 20.46 -11.66
C SER A 548 22.28 19.04 -11.74
N CYS A 549 22.79 18.18 -10.87
CA CYS A 549 22.36 16.78 -10.77
C CYS A 549 21.88 16.49 -9.36
N ALA A 550 20.73 15.83 -9.24
CA ALA A 550 20.15 15.46 -7.95
C ALA A 550 19.69 13.99 -7.92
N LEU A 551 19.97 13.28 -6.83
CA LEU A 551 19.48 11.94 -6.58
C LEU A 551 17.94 11.99 -6.42
N VAL A 552 17.23 11.22 -7.26
CA VAL A 552 15.76 11.14 -7.22
C VAL A 552 15.32 9.99 -6.35
N ALA A 553 15.70 8.77 -6.73
CA ALA A 553 15.34 7.56 -6.03
C ALA A 553 16.33 6.43 -6.31
N ALA A 554 16.41 5.48 -5.41
CA ALA A 554 17.12 4.24 -5.61
C ALA A 554 16.31 3.04 -5.10
N LYS A 555 16.56 1.87 -5.68
CA LYS A 555 16.03 0.58 -5.19
C LYS A 555 17.12 -0.45 -5.19
N SER A 556 17.28 -1.17 -4.09
CA SER A 556 18.18 -2.31 -3.98
C SER A 556 17.40 -3.56 -3.55
N ARG A 557 17.81 -4.71 -4.07
CA ARG A 557 17.22 -6.01 -3.80
C ARG A 557 18.29 -7.02 -3.47
N LEU A 558 18.00 -7.91 -2.53
CA LEU A 558 18.83 -9.08 -2.28
C LEU A 558 18.77 -10.05 -3.46
N ALA A 559 19.88 -10.74 -3.70
CA ALA A 559 19.85 -11.90 -4.58
C ALA A 559 18.87 -12.95 -4.04
N PRO A 560 18.16 -13.69 -4.91
CA PRO A 560 17.28 -14.78 -4.50
C PRO A 560 17.97 -15.81 -3.63
N MET A 561 17.20 -16.53 -2.82
CA MET A 561 17.74 -17.61 -1.98
C MET A 561 18.41 -18.71 -2.80
N LYS A 562 17.83 -19.04 -3.96
CA LYS A 562 18.46 -19.90 -4.96
C LYS A 562 19.45 -19.09 -5.78
N MET A 563 20.72 -19.46 -5.73
CA MET A 563 21.79 -18.75 -6.45
C MET A 563 21.43 -18.56 -7.95
N GLN A 564 21.62 -17.34 -8.40
CA GLN A 564 21.45 -16.94 -9.81
C GLN A 564 22.82 -16.54 -10.39
N THR A 565 22.93 -16.63 -11.70
CA THR A 565 24.14 -16.16 -12.41
C THR A 565 24.17 -14.63 -12.46
N ILE A 566 25.37 -14.05 -12.40
CA ILE A 566 25.55 -12.58 -12.46
C ILE A 566 24.86 -11.97 -13.69
N PRO A 567 24.98 -12.51 -14.93
CA PRO A 567 24.25 -11.94 -16.07
C PRO A 567 22.73 -11.88 -15.92
N ARG A 568 22.13 -12.83 -15.20
CA ARG A 568 20.69 -12.77 -14.88
C ARG A 568 20.36 -11.69 -13.87
N MET A 569 21.26 -11.47 -12.92
CA MET A 569 21.11 -10.40 -11.91
C MET A 569 21.25 -9.02 -12.55
N GLU A 570 22.23 -8.86 -13.46
CA GLU A 570 22.43 -7.63 -14.23
C GLU A 570 21.24 -7.31 -15.14
N LEU A 571 20.69 -8.33 -15.81
CA LEU A 571 19.47 -8.16 -16.59
C LEU A 571 18.28 -7.71 -15.70
N GLN A 572 18.21 -8.20 -14.48
CA GLN A 572 17.18 -7.79 -13.51
C GLN A 572 17.42 -6.36 -13.02
N ALA A 573 18.67 -5.93 -12.85
CA ALA A 573 19.02 -4.55 -12.54
C ALA A 573 18.60 -3.59 -13.66
N ALA A 574 18.82 -3.97 -14.91
CA ALA A 574 18.37 -3.20 -16.08
C ALA A 574 16.83 -3.06 -16.12
N VAL A 575 16.08 -4.14 -15.84
CA VAL A 575 14.62 -4.08 -15.71
C VAL A 575 14.21 -3.15 -14.57
N LEU A 576 14.92 -3.18 -13.43
CA LEU A 576 14.64 -2.31 -12.31
C LEU A 576 14.86 -0.83 -12.65
N ALA A 577 15.91 -0.52 -13.44
CA ALA A 577 16.18 0.82 -13.95
C ALA A 577 15.04 1.31 -14.87
N CYS A 578 14.53 0.48 -15.78
CA CYS A 578 13.38 0.78 -16.62
C CYS A 578 12.12 1.07 -15.78
N ARG A 579 11.88 0.28 -14.73
CA ARG A 579 10.74 0.47 -13.84
C ARG A 579 10.86 1.76 -13.02
N LEU A 580 12.07 2.13 -12.59
CA LEU A 580 12.32 3.41 -11.93
C LEU A 580 12.04 4.58 -12.88
N ASP A 581 12.51 4.53 -14.13
CA ASP A 581 12.24 5.58 -15.12
C ASP A 581 10.74 5.74 -15.34
N GLN A 582 10.02 4.62 -15.55
CA GLN A 582 8.57 4.66 -15.72
C GLN A 582 7.87 5.31 -14.53
N MET A 583 8.21 4.87 -13.32
CA MET A 583 7.61 5.39 -12.09
C MET A 583 7.91 6.89 -11.90
N ILE A 584 9.16 7.32 -12.12
CA ILE A 584 9.56 8.72 -11.95
C ILE A 584 8.79 9.61 -12.95
N ARG A 585 8.68 9.19 -14.20
CA ARG A 585 7.93 9.95 -15.21
C ARG A 585 6.43 9.97 -14.94
N ASP A 586 5.86 8.87 -14.47
CA ASP A 586 4.44 8.80 -14.12
C ASP A 586 4.12 9.73 -12.95
N GLU A 587 5.06 9.94 -12.03
CA GLU A 587 4.87 10.79 -10.85
C GLU A 587 5.28 12.26 -11.09
N LEU A 588 6.21 12.55 -11.98
CA LEU A 588 6.71 13.88 -12.25
C LEU A 588 6.13 14.49 -13.55
N GLN A 589 4.84 14.29 -13.81
CA GLN A 589 4.17 14.82 -15.01
C GLN A 589 4.10 16.36 -15.04
N GLU A 590 4.30 17.02 -13.92
CA GLU A 590 4.34 18.49 -13.81
C GLU A 590 5.55 19.09 -14.52
N ILE A 591 6.59 18.31 -14.78
CA ILE A 591 7.80 18.77 -15.48
C ILE A 591 8.04 17.97 -16.76
N LYS A 592 8.53 18.67 -17.79
CA LYS A 592 8.98 18.02 -19.02
C LYS A 592 10.35 17.38 -18.78
N ILE A 593 10.45 16.07 -19.03
CA ILE A 593 11.70 15.32 -19.07
C ILE A 593 12.04 15.05 -20.54
N ASP A 594 13.10 15.67 -21.02
CA ASP A 594 13.47 15.64 -22.45
C ASP A 594 14.09 14.32 -22.84
N LYS A 595 14.88 13.70 -21.94
CA LYS A 595 15.57 12.45 -22.24
C LYS A 595 15.69 11.54 -21.01
N SER A 596 15.68 10.21 -21.20
CA SER A 596 16.14 9.22 -20.23
C SER A 596 17.30 8.42 -20.78
N ILE A 597 18.31 8.19 -19.94
CA ILE A 597 19.50 7.43 -20.27
C ILE A 597 19.65 6.32 -19.24
N LEU A 598 19.69 5.09 -19.72
CA LEU A 598 19.88 3.90 -18.89
C LEU A 598 21.32 3.41 -19.06
N TRP A 599 22.03 3.29 -17.94
CA TRP A 599 23.43 2.90 -17.90
C TRP A 599 23.57 1.49 -17.34
N THR A 600 24.37 0.66 -17.98
CA THR A 600 24.80 -0.66 -17.51
C THR A 600 26.25 -0.91 -17.90
N ASP A 601 27.01 -1.56 -17.05
CA ASP A 601 28.36 -2.03 -17.36
C ASP A 601 28.36 -3.42 -18.00
N SER A 602 27.20 -4.08 -18.03
CA SER A 602 27.04 -5.44 -18.55
C SER A 602 26.99 -5.52 -20.06
N THR A 603 28.07 -5.98 -20.67
CA THR A 603 28.08 -6.32 -22.11
C THR A 603 27.09 -7.43 -22.46
N CYS A 604 26.81 -8.34 -21.53
CA CYS A 604 25.80 -9.40 -21.72
C CYS A 604 24.39 -8.80 -21.88
N VAL A 605 24.01 -7.85 -21.05
CA VAL A 605 22.71 -7.17 -21.14
C VAL A 605 22.58 -6.44 -22.48
N LEU A 606 23.61 -5.70 -22.88
CA LEU A 606 23.60 -4.99 -24.17
C LEU A 606 23.49 -5.95 -25.37
N ARG A 607 24.20 -7.07 -25.33
CA ARG A 607 24.09 -8.11 -26.37
C ARG A 607 22.69 -8.74 -26.40
N TYR A 608 22.05 -8.93 -25.27
CA TYR A 608 20.67 -9.42 -25.23
C TYR A 608 19.69 -8.41 -25.83
N ILE A 609 19.83 -7.11 -25.52
CA ILE A 609 18.96 -6.05 -26.03
C ILE A 609 19.11 -5.87 -27.54
N ASN A 610 20.36 -5.92 -28.06
CA ASN A 610 20.66 -5.72 -29.45
C ASN A 610 20.52 -7.00 -30.32
N ASN A 611 20.06 -8.10 -29.75
CA ASN A 611 19.92 -9.35 -30.48
C ASN A 611 18.56 -9.44 -31.16
N GLU A 612 18.60 -9.54 -32.52
CA GLU A 612 17.41 -9.61 -33.35
C GLU A 612 17.05 -11.06 -33.77
N THR A 613 17.99 -12.01 -33.69
CA THR A 613 17.84 -13.33 -34.34
C THR A 613 17.61 -14.48 -33.38
N THR A 614 18.16 -14.42 -32.16
CA THR A 614 18.14 -15.54 -31.20
C THR A 614 16.90 -15.51 -30.32
N ARG A 615 16.23 -16.65 -30.23
CA ARG A 615 15.13 -16.84 -29.24
C ARG A 615 15.71 -17.13 -27.88
N PHE A 616 15.33 -16.33 -26.90
CA PHE A 616 15.73 -16.51 -25.50
C PHE A 616 14.79 -17.44 -24.75
N LYS A 617 15.32 -18.13 -23.73
CA LYS A 617 14.48 -18.84 -22.75
C LYS A 617 13.62 -17.84 -21.97
N THR A 618 12.49 -18.29 -21.44
CA THR A 618 11.43 -17.48 -20.78
C THR A 618 11.97 -16.41 -19.83
N PHE A 619 12.92 -16.75 -18.95
CA PHE A 619 13.48 -15.78 -18.00
C PHE A 619 14.11 -14.56 -18.68
N VAL A 620 14.93 -14.79 -19.68
CA VAL A 620 15.62 -13.72 -20.44
C VAL A 620 14.62 -13.04 -21.37
N GLY A 621 13.82 -13.82 -22.10
CA GLY A 621 12.84 -13.31 -23.05
C GLY A 621 11.85 -12.31 -22.45
N ASN A 622 11.25 -12.65 -21.31
CA ASN A 622 10.29 -11.75 -20.63
C ASN A 622 10.94 -10.44 -20.21
N ARG A 623 12.19 -10.47 -19.74
CA ARG A 623 12.89 -9.26 -19.28
C ARG A 623 13.33 -8.39 -20.44
N ILE A 624 13.82 -9.00 -21.51
CA ILE A 624 14.14 -8.27 -22.75
C ILE A 624 12.86 -7.64 -23.33
N ALA A 625 11.75 -8.37 -23.38
CA ALA A 625 10.48 -7.81 -23.82
C ALA A 625 10.06 -6.60 -22.97
N THR A 626 10.23 -6.67 -21.64
CA THR A 626 9.95 -5.53 -20.74
C THR A 626 10.86 -4.34 -21.05
N ILE A 627 12.15 -4.56 -21.26
CA ILE A 627 13.11 -3.50 -21.58
C ILE A 627 12.80 -2.88 -22.94
N LEU A 628 12.61 -3.72 -23.97
CA LEU A 628 12.31 -3.25 -25.32
C LEU A 628 10.98 -2.51 -25.39
N SER A 629 9.93 -3.01 -24.75
CA SER A 629 8.64 -2.29 -24.71
C SER A 629 8.78 -0.92 -24.04
N HIS A 630 9.60 -0.80 -22.99
CA HIS A 630 9.89 0.48 -22.33
C HIS A 630 10.65 1.44 -23.25
N VAL A 631 11.67 0.95 -23.95
CA VAL A 631 12.50 1.75 -24.89
C VAL A 631 11.70 2.15 -26.12
N LEU A 632 10.95 1.22 -26.73
CA LEU A 632 10.15 1.46 -27.94
C LEU A 632 8.96 2.39 -27.70
N ALA A 633 8.31 2.31 -26.55
CA ALA A 633 7.25 3.25 -26.19
C ALA A 633 7.72 4.72 -26.15
N ARG A 634 9.04 4.96 -26.24
CA ARG A 634 9.70 6.28 -26.06
C ARG A 634 10.73 6.57 -27.15
N ILE A 635 10.38 6.27 -28.41
CA ILE A 635 11.24 6.31 -29.61
C ILE A 635 12.14 7.56 -29.74
N ASN A 636 11.82 8.67 -29.07
CA ASN A 636 12.55 9.92 -29.22
C ASN A 636 13.41 10.34 -28.01
N GLY A 637 13.73 9.47 -27.07
CA GLY A 637 14.49 9.93 -25.89
C GLY A 637 14.99 8.92 -24.88
N THR A 638 14.95 7.61 -25.13
CA THR A 638 15.51 6.63 -24.18
C THR A 638 16.63 5.83 -24.85
N THR A 639 17.79 5.78 -24.23
CA THR A 639 18.99 5.09 -24.78
C THR A 639 19.65 4.26 -23.68
N PHE A 640 20.06 3.03 -23.99
CA PHE A 640 20.96 2.24 -23.15
C PHE A 640 22.41 2.49 -23.56
N LEU A 641 23.24 2.83 -22.58
CA LEU A 641 24.66 3.05 -22.78
C LEU A 641 25.49 2.14 -21.89
N GLN A 642 26.60 1.68 -22.41
CA GLN A 642 27.62 1.00 -21.62
C GLN A 642 28.45 2.05 -20.88
N CYS A 643 28.63 1.87 -19.57
CA CYS A 643 29.49 2.74 -18.77
C CYS A 643 30.63 1.92 -18.16
N ARG A 644 31.87 2.41 -18.26
CA ARG A 644 32.98 1.88 -17.47
C ARG A 644 32.91 2.49 -16.07
N THR A 645 33.24 1.72 -15.05
CA THR A 645 33.12 2.09 -13.61
C THR A 645 33.71 3.46 -13.26
N GLN A 646 34.77 3.91 -13.95
CA GLN A 646 35.36 5.24 -13.76
C GLN A 646 34.47 6.39 -14.27
N GLN A 647 33.61 6.18 -15.26
CA GLN A 647 32.70 7.22 -15.75
C GLN A 647 31.47 7.42 -14.86
N ILE A 648 31.07 6.39 -14.12
CA ILE A 648 30.00 6.48 -13.11
C ILE A 648 30.44 7.41 -11.98
N LEU A 649 31.67 7.28 -11.51
CA LEU A 649 32.24 8.12 -10.45
C LEU A 649 32.35 9.60 -10.87
N LEU A 650 32.66 9.87 -12.13
CA LEU A 650 32.73 11.24 -12.67
C LEU A 650 31.35 11.93 -12.86
N LEU A 651 30.27 11.13 -13.05
CA LEU A 651 28.91 11.66 -13.16
C LEU A 651 28.20 11.80 -11.80
N MET A 652 28.74 11.16 -10.76
CA MET A 652 28.24 11.20 -9.39
C MET A 652 28.96 12.24 -8.50
N GLY A 653 29.98 12.93 -9.02
CA GLY A 653 30.91 13.95 -8.52
C GLY A 653 30.74 14.86 -7.57
#